data_722169262e27b032aae146fbd33fc28d
#
_entry.id   722169262e27b032aae146fbd33fc28d
#
_cell.length_a   1.000
_cell.length_b   1.000
_cell.length_c   1.000
_cell.angle_alpha   90.00
_cell.angle_beta   90.00
_cell.angle_gamma   90.00
#
_symmetry.space_group_name_H-M   'P 1'
#
loop_
_entity.id
_entity.type
_entity.pdbx_description
1 polymer ?
#
loop_
_entity_poly.entity_id
_entity_poly.type
_entity_poly.pdbx_seq_one_letter_code
_entity_poly.pdbx_strand_id
1 'polypeptide(L)'
;MKKILAFLLTVVLVAALLIPQGVVSAADYNYAEALQKAIMFYEFQRSGELPSNTRNNWRGDSGVTDGADNGLDLTGGWYDAGDHVKFNLPMAYSVTMLAWSVYESRDAYVKSGELPYILENIKWATDYLIRCHPSPNVYYYQVGDGSADHAWWGPAEVMQMARPSFKVDTASPGSTVVAETAAALAAASIIFKETDPAYSATCLQHAKDLYTFADTTKSDAGYKAATGFYQSWSGYYDELSWAAVWLYMASNDSAYLVKAESYEPKWERELGTTTIKYKWAHCWDNKLFGTLLLLTRITNKPLYRECVERHLDWWSTGYNGEKIRYTPKGLAWLDQWGSLRYATTQAFLASVYADWSGCDATKAAAYQSFAKSQIDYALGSTGRSFVVGFGTTYPQHPHHRTAHGSWYGSLNVPDKHRHVLVGALVGGPGSSDSYNDSIDDYVSNEVACDYNAGFVGALAKMYAKHGGTPIANLKAIETPVEEFLVDAGVNASGTNFINVKTSIANKTGWPARVTDKLSARYFVDISEAVAQGLKASDITVQSSTTNGAKVSQLMPWDASKNIYYVNIDFTGTKIYPGGINEYKRDVYFSINAPYGSNNWDNTNDFSYQGLGSATTSGKSIYIPIYDNGVKVYGEEPSGGTNPTPSPTTTPPSPTPVVKPGDLNNDGSINSTDYTLLKRYILGILKFEDPEEDRKFRAAADVNGDTGVNSTDLTLLKRRILNIITKFPVEG
;
A
#
# COMPACT_ATOMS: atom_id res chain seq x y z
N MET A 1 -10.22 -49.22 -57.11
CA MET A 1 -10.87 -48.38 -56.08
C MET A 1 -10.13 -48.34 -54.75
N LYS A 2 -9.78 -49.46 -54.05
CA LYS A 2 -9.07 -49.40 -52.75
C LYS A 2 -7.70 -48.74 -52.78
N LYS A 3 -6.90 -48.82 -53.87
CA LYS A 3 -5.57 -48.17 -54.00
C LYS A 3 -5.67 -46.66 -54.26
N ILE A 4 -6.72 -46.21 -54.94
CA ILE A 4 -6.99 -44.79 -55.17
C ILE A 4 -7.52 -44.10 -53.91
N LEU A 5 -8.30 -44.80 -53.09
CA LEU A 5 -8.80 -44.32 -51.82
C LEU A 5 -7.68 -44.16 -50.81
N ALA A 6 -6.72 -45.13 -50.77
CA ALA A 6 -5.53 -45.01 -49.89
C ALA A 6 -4.60 -43.88 -50.27
N PHE A 7 -4.42 -43.61 -51.58
CA PHE A 7 -3.61 -42.50 -52.09
C PHE A 7 -4.26 -41.16 -51.80
N LEU A 8 -5.59 -41.03 -51.93
CA LEU A 8 -6.33 -39.83 -51.56
C LEU A 8 -6.32 -39.57 -50.05
N LEU A 9 -6.42 -40.63 -49.21
CA LEU A 9 -6.27 -40.45 -47.77
C LEU A 9 -4.87 -40.01 -47.33
N THR A 10 -3.82 -40.51 -48.00
CA THR A 10 -2.42 -40.11 -47.72
C THR A 10 -2.17 -38.67 -48.14
N VAL A 11 -2.71 -38.21 -49.28
CA VAL A 11 -2.59 -36.83 -49.73
C VAL A 11 -3.36 -35.86 -48.80
N VAL A 12 -4.50 -36.23 -48.29
CA VAL A 12 -5.26 -35.44 -47.34
C VAL A 12 -4.54 -35.38 -45.98
N LEU A 13 -3.92 -36.49 -45.51
CA LEU A 13 -3.10 -36.45 -44.28
C LEU A 13 -1.83 -35.60 -44.43
N VAL A 14 -1.16 -35.64 -45.59
CA VAL A 14 0.04 -34.80 -45.86
C VAL A 14 -0.34 -33.33 -46.03
N ALA A 15 -1.51 -33.05 -46.62
CA ALA A 15 -2.02 -31.68 -46.74
C ALA A 15 -2.46 -31.11 -45.38
N ALA A 16 -2.95 -31.94 -44.45
CA ALA A 16 -3.27 -31.52 -43.08
C ALA A 16 -2.01 -31.25 -42.22
N LEU A 17 -0.84 -31.83 -42.57
CA LEU A 17 0.45 -31.55 -41.96
C LEU A 17 1.16 -30.33 -42.53
N LEU A 18 0.66 -29.77 -43.65
CA LEU A 18 1.17 -28.58 -44.32
C LEU A 18 0.30 -27.33 -44.13
N ILE A 19 -0.69 -27.41 -43.21
CA ILE A 19 -1.29 -26.16 -42.70
C ILE A 19 -0.16 -25.43 -42.01
N PRO A 20 0.30 -24.26 -42.49
CA PRO A 20 1.22 -23.46 -41.68
C PRO A 20 0.51 -23.24 -40.37
N GLN A 21 1.09 -23.73 -39.28
CA GLN A 21 0.70 -23.23 -37.95
C GLN A 21 0.86 -21.73 -38.12
N GLY A 22 -0.26 -21.03 -38.27
CA GLY A 22 -0.25 -19.59 -38.25
C GLY A 22 0.54 -19.24 -37.01
N VAL A 23 1.65 -18.52 -37.22
CA VAL A 23 2.30 -17.85 -36.14
C VAL A 23 1.18 -17.03 -35.52
N VAL A 24 0.63 -17.52 -34.42
CA VAL A 24 -0.24 -16.69 -33.58
C VAL A 24 0.68 -15.56 -33.22
N SER A 25 0.54 -14.44 -33.90
CA SER A 25 1.15 -13.18 -33.52
C SER A 25 0.75 -13.04 -32.05
N ALA A 26 1.71 -13.14 -31.15
CA ALA A 26 1.45 -12.93 -29.75
C ALA A 26 0.67 -11.62 -29.66
N ALA A 27 -0.54 -11.67 -29.13
CA ALA A 27 -1.36 -10.48 -28.98
C ALA A 27 -0.50 -9.45 -28.24
N ASP A 28 -0.31 -8.28 -28.84
CA ASP A 28 0.42 -7.22 -28.15
C ASP A 28 -0.43 -6.80 -26.96
N TYR A 29 0.11 -6.97 -25.74
CA TYR A 29 -0.56 -6.58 -24.52
C TYR A 29 -0.63 -5.06 -24.42
N ASN A 30 -1.62 -4.55 -23.67
CA ASN A 30 -1.67 -3.13 -23.34
C ASN A 30 -0.63 -2.81 -22.26
N TYR A 31 0.64 -2.63 -22.69
CA TYR A 31 1.75 -2.35 -21.78
C TYR A 31 1.58 -1.02 -21.02
N ALA A 32 0.84 -0.06 -21.60
CA ALA A 32 0.53 1.18 -20.90
C ALA A 32 -0.35 0.95 -19.66
N GLU A 33 -1.44 0.21 -19.81
CA GLU A 33 -2.33 -0.19 -18.72
C GLU A 33 -1.59 -1.00 -17.66
N ALA A 34 -0.77 -1.97 -18.09
CA ALA A 34 0.02 -2.79 -17.17
C ALA A 34 1.00 -1.94 -16.35
N LEU A 35 1.67 -0.97 -16.99
CA LEU A 35 2.56 -0.02 -16.33
C LEU A 35 1.83 0.84 -15.30
N GLN A 36 0.69 1.42 -15.68
CA GLN A 36 -0.13 2.25 -14.79
C GLN A 36 -0.57 1.47 -13.54
N LYS A 37 -1.06 0.23 -13.74
CA LYS A 37 -1.49 -0.64 -12.64
C LYS A 37 -0.32 -1.05 -11.75
N ALA A 38 0.82 -1.43 -12.33
CA ALA A 38 1.99 -1.85 -11.57
C ALA A 38 2.57 -0.71 -10.69
N ILE A 39 2.46 0.55 -11.11
CA ILE A 39 2.82 1.73 -10.31
C ILE A 39 1.83 1.93 -9.17
N MET A 40 0.54 1.74 -9.43
CA MET A 40 -0.53 1.89 -8.42
C MET A 40 -0.35 0.94 -7.23
N PHE A 41 0.25 -0.23 -7.42
CA PHE A 41 0.55 -1.16 -6.34
C PHE A 41 1.30 -0.48 -5.18
N TYR A 42 2.27 0.40 -5.46
CA TYR A 42 3.02 1.10 -4.42
C TYR A 42 2.17 2.07 -3.58
N GLU A 43 1.06 2.57 -4.11
CA GLU A 43 0.13 3.40 -3.35
C GLU A 43 -0.62 2.59 -2.30
N PHE A 44 -0.87 1.30 -2.56
CA PHE A 44 -1.47 0.40 -1.58
C PHE A 44 -0.50 -0.04 -0.48
N GLN A 45 0.81 0.04 -0.74
CA GLN A 45 1.86 -0.31 0.23
C GLN A 45 2.22 0.84 1.16
N ARG A 46 1.73 2.05 0.94
CA ARG A 46 2.08 3.23 1.75
C ARG A 46 1.70 3.03 3.21
N SER A 47 2.65 3.38 4.11
CA SER A 47 2.49 3.56 5.55
C SER A 47 2.49 5.06 5.87
N GLY A 48 1.94 5.47 7.01
CA GLY A 48 1.85 6.88 7.43
C GLY A 48 0.47 7.48 7.19
N GLU A 49 0.38 8.80 7.33
CA GLU A 49 -0.80 9.58 6.97
C GLU A 49 -0.87 9.72 5.45
N LEU A 50 -1.93 9.21 4.84
CA LEU A 50 -2.06 9.16 3.39
C LEU A 50 -2.51 10.50 2.81
N PRO A 51 -2.03 10.90 1.61
CA PRO A 51 -2.45 12.13 0.98
C PRO A 51 -3.93 12.05 0.54
N SER A 52 -4.63 13.18 0.58
CA SER A 52 -6.06 13.25 0.24
C SER A 52 -6.38 12.94 -1.24
N ASN A 53 -5.37 12.95 -2.11
CA ASN A 53 -5.49 12.66 -3.54
C ASN A 53 -5.20 11.20 -3.91
N THR A 54 -5.31 10.25 -2.97
CA THR A 54 -5.11 8.82 -3.25
C THR A 54 -6.03 8.32 -4.35
N ARG A 55 -5.50 7.40 -5.18
CA ARG A 55 -6.28 6.79 -6.28
C ARG A 55 -7.13 5.60 -5.86
N ASN A 56 -7.28 5.36 -4.55
CA ASN A 56 -8.10 4.31 -3.97
C ASN A 56 -8.89 4.84 -2.77
N ASN A 57 -9.87 4.07 -2.28
CA ASN A 57 -10.72 4.45 -1.15
C ASN A 57 -10.76 3.42 -0.03
N TRP A 58 -9.94 2.36 -0.11
CA TRP A 58 -9.92 1.32 0.91
C TRP A 58 -8.65 1.30 1.77
N ARG A 59 -7.60 2.05 1.36
CA ARG A 59 -6.46 2.32 2.22
C ARG A 59 -6.71 3.60 3.04
N GLY A 60 -6.24 3.59 4.28
CA GLY A 60 -6.27 4.71 5.22
C GLY A 60 -4.94 4.87 5.94
N ASP A 61 -4.89 5.81 6.87
CA ASP A 61 -3.72 6.10 7.68
C ASP A 61 -3.35 4.89 8.54
N SER A 62 -2.04 4.61 8.62
CA SER A 62 -1.53 3.48 9.37
C SER A 62 -0.07 3.69 9.75
N GLY A 63 0.41 3.09 10.87
CA GLY A 63 1.78 3.27 11.32
C GLY A 63 2.14 4.72 11.65
N VAL A 64 1.16 5.55 12.04
CA VAL A 64 1.30 7.00 12.28
C VAL A 64 2.10 7.34 13.55
N THR A 65 2.49 6.34 14.33
CA THR A 65 3.34 6.47 15.51
C THR A 65 4.68 5.77 15.37
N ASP A 66 5.02 5.32 14.17
CA ASP A 66 6.29 4.64 13.88
C ASP A 66 7.48 5.53 14.27
N GLY A 67 8.44 4.99 15.02
CA GLY A 67 9.62 5.70 15.52
C GLY A 67 9.45 6.35 16.89
N ALA A 68 8.23 6.41 17.45
CA ALA A 68 7.99 7.01 18.76
C ALA A 68 8.75 6.30 19.91
N ASP A 69 9.06 5.01 19.78
CA ASP A 69 9.88 4.22 20.69
C ASP A 69 11.32 4.76 20.83
N ASN A 70 11.81 5.47 19.83
CA ASN A 70 13.12 6.12 19.81
C ASN A 70 13.05 7.65 19.82
N GLY A 71 11.86 8.24 20.00
CA GLY A 71 11.63 9.68 19.99
C GLY A 71 11.83 10.32 18.60
N LEU A 72 11.61 9.54 17.54
CA LEU A 72 11.77 9.96 16.15
C LEU A 72 10.43 9.86 15.40
N ASP A 73 10.35 10.55 14.28
CA ASP A 73 9.32 10.35 13.27
C ASP A 73 9.87 9.41 12.17
N LEU A 74 9.45 8.15 12.22
CA LEU A 74 9.72 7.14 11.20
C LEU A 74 8.43 6.73 10.48
N THR A 75 7.47 7.65 10.37
CA THR A 75 6.25 7.46 9.56
C THR A 75 6.57 7.48 8.06
N GLY A 76 5.65 7.03 7.23
CA GLY A 76 5.87 6.95 5.78
C GLY A 76 6.59 5.65 5.36
N GLY A 77 7.11 5.65 4.13
CA GLY A 77 7.66 4.45 3.50
C GLY A 77 6.58 3.46 3.06
N TRP A 78 6.99 2.26 2.70
CA TRP A 78 6.10 1.18 2.29
C TRP A 78 6.16 0.01 3.27
N TYR A 79 5.05 -0.66 3.46
CA TYR A 79 5.03 -2.03 3.93
C TYR A 79 5.70 -2.92 2.88
N ASP A 80 6.37 -3.96 3.32
CA ASP A 80 7.23 -4.76 2.46
C ASP A 80 6.46 -5.58 1.41
N ALA A 81 5.56 -6.41 1.90
CA ALA A 81 4.85 -7.41 1.11
C ALA A 81 3.36 -7.45 1.48
N GLY A 82 2.83 -8.62 1.80
CA GLY A 82 1.49 -8.77 2.36
C GLY A 82 1.41 -8.54 3.87
N ASP A 83 2.53 -8.30 4.52
CA ASP A 83 2.71 -7.96 5.93
C ASP A 83 2.74 -6.44 6.16
N HIS A 84 3.04 -6.02 7.40
CA HIS A 84 3.09 -4.60 7.78
C HIS A 84 4.45 -4.19 8.35
N VAL A 85 5.50 -4.99 8.14
CA VAL A 85 6.86 -4.59 8.49
C VAL A 85 7.43 -3.67 7.42
N LYS A 86 8.25 -2.71 7.82
CA LYS A 86 9.06 -1.91 6.90
C LYS A 86 10.50 -2.43 6.96
N PHE A 87 10.90 -3.21 5.94
CA PHE A 87 12.26 -3.71 5.76
C PHE A 87 12.99 -2.81 4.76
N ASN A 88 13.99 -2.07 5.21
CA ASN A 88 14.61 -1.06 4.36
C ASN A 88 15.56 -1.64 3.30
N LEU A 89 16.06 -2.85 3.43
CA LEU A 89 16.90 -3.46 2.39
C LEU A 89 16.10 -3.69 1.09
N PRO A 90 14.98 -4.45 1.08
CA PRO A 90 14.17 -4.60 -0.13
C PRO A 90 13.44 -3.31 -0.53
N MET A 91 13.11 -2.42 0.42
CA MET A 91 12.52 -1.12 0.10
C MET A 91 13.50 -0.24 -0.67
N ALA A 92 14.74 -0.11 -0.22
CA ALA A 92 15.77 0.68 -0.88
C ALA A 92 16.10 0.10 -2.27
N TYR A 93 16.21 -1.23 -2.41
CA TYR A 93 16.32 -1.90 -3.70
C TYR A 93 15.16 -1.50 -4.64
N SER A 94 13.92 -1.54 -4.14
CA SER A 94 12.74 -1.16 -4.93
C SER A 94 12.82 0.30 -5.39
N VAL A 95 13.23 1.21 -4.51
CA VAL A 95 13.45 2.63 -4.85
C VAL A 95 14.52 2.76 -5.94
N THR A 96 15.65 2.07 -5.79
CA THR A 96 16.74 2.14 -6.77
C THR A 96 16.28 1.67 -8.15
N MET A 97 15.55 0.56 -8.19
CA MET A 97 15.03 -0.01 -9.46
C MET A 97 13.99 0.89 -10.12
N LEU A 98 13.06 1.48 -9.34
CA LEU A 98 12.07 2.43 -9.85
C LEU A 98 12.74 3.72 -10.35
N ALA A 99 13.71 4.25 -9.63
CA ALA A 99 14.48 5.42 -10.05
C ALA A 99 15.29 5.11 -11.32
N TRP A 100 15.91 3.94 -11.40
CA TRP A 100 16.60 3.49 -12.62
C TRP A 100 15.64 3.39 -13.81
N SER A 101 14.44 2.87 -13.59
CA SER A 101 13.41 2.79 -14.61
C SER A 101 13.01 4.17 -15.15
N VAL A 102 12.83 5.16 -14.26
CA VAL A 102 12.55 6.56 -14.66
C VAL A 102 13.74 7.16 -15.41
N TYR A 103 14.96 6.91 -14.96
CA TYR A 103 16.18 7.36 -15.64
C TYR A 103 16.27 6.83 -17.08
N GLU A 104 15.92 5.56 -17.30
CA GLU A 104 16.00 4.89 -18.60
C GLU A 104 14.80 5.19 -19.52
N SER A 105 13.65 5.52 -18.99
CA SER A 105 12.38 5.52 -19.75
C SER A 105 11.43 6.66 -19.36
N ARG A 106 11.96 7.83 -18.96
CA ARG A 106 11.14 8.98 -18.49
C ARG A 106 9.99 9.31 -19.45
N ASP A 107 10.24 9.28 -20.77
CA ASP A 107 9.23 9.56 -21.80
C ASP A 107 8.06 8.57 -21.79
N ALA A 108 8.29 7.31 -21.40
CA ALA A 108 7.21 6.32 -21.27
C ALA A 108 6.27 6.71 -20.13
N TYR A 109 6.81 7.19 -19.01
CA TYR A 109 6.01 7.68 -17.89
C TYR A 109 5.25 8.97 -18.23
N VAL A 110 5.85 9.87 -18.99
CA VAL A 110 5.15 11.08 -19.51
C VAL A 110 3.99 10.69 -20.40
N LYS A 111 4.23 9.80 -21.37
CA LYS A 111 3.23 9.37 -22.35
C LYS A 111 2.10 8.55 -21.73
N SER A 112 2.37 7.76 -20.69
CA SER A 112 1.34 7.03 -19.96
C SER A 112 0.56 7.89 -18.95
N GLY A 113 1.01 9.12 -18.67
CA GLY A 113 0.44 9.98 -17.63
C GLY A 113 0.90 9.61 -16.21
N GLU A 114 1.85 8.67 -16.07
CA GLU A 114 2.27 8.14 -14.75
C GLU A 114 3.52 8.82 -14.17
N LEU A 115 4.14 9.79 -14.87
CA LEU A 115 5.32 10.46 -14.32
C LEU A 115 5.08 11.11 -12.94
N PRO A 116 3.99 11.84 -12.71
CA PRO A 116 3.73 12.40 -11.37
C PRO A 116 3.59 11.32 -10.30
N TYR A 117 2.90 10.22 -10.59
CA TYR A 117 2.63 9.15 -9.63
C TYR A 117 3.87 8.33 -9.29
N ILE A 118 4.71 8.00 -10.29
CA ILE A 118 5.96 7.27 -10.00
C ILE A 118 6.94 8.14 -9.21
N LEU A 119 7.05 9.44 -9.51
CA LEU A 119 7.87 10.37 -8.75
C LEU A 119 7.35 10.54 -7.32
N GLU A 120 6.04 10.67 -7.14
CA GLU A 120 5.42 10.74 -5.81
C GLU A 120 5.67 9.46 -4.99
N ASN A 121 5.53 8.28 -5.59
CA ASN A 121 5.81 7.01 -4.92
C ASN A 121 7.28 6.90 -4.51
N ILE A 122 8.22 7.24 -5.41
CA ILE A 122 9.64 7.23 -5.08
C ILE A 122 9.93 8.23 -3.95
N LYS A 123 9.34 9.44 -4.03
CA LYS A 123 9.50 10.46 -2.99
C LYS A 123 8.96 9.99 -1.64
N TRP A 124 7.80 9.32 -1.62
CA TRP A 124 7.20 8.76 -0.41
C TRP A 124 8.17 7.84 0.35
N ALA A 125 8.82 6.94 -0.37
CA ALA A 125 9.79 6.03 0.22
C ALA A 125 11.11 6.74 0.58
N THR A 126 11.62 7.63 -0.28
CA THR A 126 12.89 8.33 -0.01
C THR A 126 12.77 9.32 1.14
N ASP A 127 11.63 10.00 1.34
CA ASP A 127 11.37 10.83 2.51
C ASP A 127 11.47 10.00 3.81
N TYR A 128 10.92 8.78 3.81
CA TYR A 128 11.05 7.85 4.92
C TYR A 128 12.51 7.38 5.13
N LEU A 129 13.22 6.99 4.06
CA LEU A 129 14.62 6.56 4.16
C LEU A 129 15.53 7.67 4.70
N ILE A 130 15.24 8.92 4.34
CA ILE A 130 15.94 10.11 4.89
C ILE A 130 15.66 10.25 6.39
N ARG A 131 14.41 10.10 6.85
CA ARG A 131 14.06 10.12 8.29
C ARG A 131 14.76 8.99 9.06
N CYS A 132 14.96 7.83 8.42
CA CYS A 132 15.70 6.72 8.99
C CYS A 132 17.19 7.00 9.19
N HIS A 133 17.72 8.10 8.62
CA HIS A 133 19.12 8.53 8.72
C HIS A 133 19.26 9.86 9.50
N PRO A 134 19.04 9.87 10.83
CA PRO A 134 19.02 11.08 11.64
C PRO A 134 20.41 11.70 11.87
N SER A 135 21.48 10.96 11.62
CA SER A 135 22.87 11.43 11.71
C SER A 135 23.81 10.55 10.87
N PRO A 136 25.00 11.05 10.47
CA PRO A 136 25.85 10.40 9.45
C PRO A 136 26.19 8.94 9.67
N ASN A 137 26.21 8.46 10.91
CA ASN A 137 26.59 7.08 11.26
C ASN A 137 25.51 6.33 12.03
N VAL A 138 24.25 6.72 11.89
CA VAL A 138 23.09 6.05 12.48
C VAL A 138 22.04 5.84 11.42
N TYR A 139 21.60 4.59 11.23
CA TYR A 139 20.55 4.28 10.27
C TYR A 139 19.55 3.28 10.88
N TYR A 140 18.26 3.65 10.87
CA TYR A 140 17.16 2.76 11.26
C TYR A 140 16.77 1.92 10.05
N TYR A 141 16.98 0.62 10.12
CA TYR A 141 16.84 -0.28 8.98
C TYR A 141 15.54 -1.09 8.94
N GLN A 142 14.76 -1.05 10.03
CA GLN A 142 13.49 -1.77 10.12
C GLN A 142 12.57 -1.10 11.12
N VAL A 143 11.26 -1.08 10.82
CA VAL A 143 10.18 -0.70 11.74
C VAL A 143 9.12 -1.81 11.75
N GLY A 144 8.76 -2.24 12.96
CA GLY A 144 7.93 -3.41 13.22
C GLY A 144 8.75 -4.68 13.47
N ASP A 145 8.29 -5.51 14.40
CA ASP A 145 8.86 -6.83 14.65
C ASP A 145 8.22 -7.87 13.73
N GLY A 146 9.02 -8.61 12.97
CA GLY A 146 8.52 -9.56 11.98
C GLY A 146 7.69 -10.68 12.59
N SER A 147 8.09 -11.21 13.75
CA SER A 147 7.37 -12.31 14.40
C SER A 147 6.02 -11.85 14.97
N ALA A 148 5.98 -10.68 15.59
CA ALA A 148 4.75 -10.11 16.12
C ALA A 148 3.76 -9.74 15.00
N ASP A 149 4.26 -9.18 13.91
CA ASP A 149 3.45 -8.86 12.73
C ASP A 149 2.87 -10.13 12.09
N HIS A 150 3.70 -11.14 11.84
CA HIS A 150 3.27 -12.37 11.20
C HIS A 150 2.32 -13.23 12.05
N ALA A 151 2.25 -12.99 13.36
CA ALA A 151 1.29 -13.64 14.25
C ALA A 151 -0.13 -13.06 14.15
N TRP A 152 -0.32 -11.92 13.46
CA TRP A 152 -1.60 -11.25 13.32
C TRP A 152 -2.03 -11.14 11.86
N TRP A 153 -3.36 -11.25 11.60
CA TRP A 153 -3.91 -11.17 10.24
C TRP A 153 -5.06 -10.18 10.20
N GLY A 154 -4.79 -8.97 9.79
CA GLY A 154 -5.79 -7.90 9.70
C GLY A 154 -5.27 -6.71 8.86
N PRO A 155 -6.11 -5.70 8.62
CA PRO A 155 -5.73 -4.52 7.84
C PRO A 155 -4.79 -3.58 8.60
N ALA A 156 -3.86 -2.95 7.89
CA ALA A 156 -2.83 -2.06 8.44
C ALA A 156 -3.39 -0.92 9.31
N GLU A 157 -4.54 -0.40 8.94
CA GLU A 157 -5.19 0.77 9.55
C GLU A 157 -5.60 0.54 11.02
N VAL A 158 -5.71 -0.72 11.41
CA VAL A 158 -6.20 -1.07 12.77
C VAL A 158 -5.18 -1.85 13.58
N MET A 159 -3.91 -1.89 13.16
CA MET A 159 -2.83 -2.52 13.93
C MET A 159 -2.74 -1.96 15.35
N GLN A 160 -2.63 -2.84 16.35
CA GLN A 160 -2.48 -2.47 17.76
C GLN A 160 -1.20 -3.05 18.39
N MET A 161 -0.42 -3.88 17.65
CA MET A 161 0.84 -4.43 18.14
C MET A 161 1.91 -3.34 18.27
N ALA A 162 2.88 -3.54 19.14
CA ALA A 162 4.06 -2.70 19.21
C ALA A 162 4.86 -2.76 17.90
N ARG A 163 5.38 -1.63 17.50
CA ARG A 163 6.18 -1.48 16.27
C ARG A 163 7.55 -0.90 16.62
N PRO A 164 8.47 -1.74 17.16
CA PRO A 164 9.81 -1.28 17.50
C PRO A 164 10.60 -0.90 16.26
N SER A 165 11.52 0.06 16.42
CA SER A 165 12.46 0.49 15.38
C SER A 165 13.85 -0.05 15.66
N PHE A 166 14.52 -0.63 14.66
CA PHE A 166 15.83 -1.25 14.76
C PHE A 166 16.87 -0.46 13.98
N LYS A 167 18.02 -0.20 14.59
CA LYS A 167 19.08 0.60 13.98
C LYS A 167 20.42 -0.13 13.87
N VAL A 168 21.27 0.42 13.02
CA VAL A 168 22.70 0.16 12.94
C VAL A 168 23.48 1.44 13.18
N ASP A 169 24.69 1.31 13.72
CA ASP A 169 25.65 2.38 13.97
C ASP A 169 27.09 1.87 13.85
N THR A 170 28.09 2.71 14.15
CA THR A 170 29.49 2.28 14.02
C THR A 170 29.91 1.17 14.97
N ALA A 171 29.23 1.00 16.10
CA ALA A 171 29.50 -0.09 17.07
C ALA A 171 28.79 -1.38 16.65
N SER A 172 27.69 -1.29 15.93
CA SER A 172 26.89 -2.40 15.42
C SER A 172 26.46 -2.11 13.98
N PRO A 173 27.38 -2.24 13.01
CA PRO A 173 27.15 -1.81 11.62
C PRO A 173 26.27 -2.76 10.82
N GLY A 174 25.72 -2.23 9.70
CA GLY A 174 24.91 -2.95 8.71
C GLY A 174 25.20 -2.41 7.31
N SER A 175 26.40 -2.73 6.79
CA SER A 175 26.92 -2.13 5.56
C SER A 175 26.05 -2.46 4.34
N THR A 176 25.44 -3.65 4.26
CA THR A 176 24.53 -4.04 3.18
C THR A 176 23.34 -3.06 3.07
N VAL A 177 22.53 -2.93 4.11
CA VAL A 177 21.31 -2.10 4.06
C VAL A 177 21.63 -0.61 3.94
N VAL A 178 22.73 -0.17 4.54
CA VAL A 178 23.19 1.23 4.49
C VAL A 178 23.67 1.60 3.08
N ALA A 179 24.45 0.72 2.43
CA ALA A 179 24.93 0.94 1.07
C ALA A 179 23.78 0.89 0.05
N GLU A 180 22.83 -0.05 0.19
CA GLU A 180 21.65 -0.07 -0.70
C GLU A 180 20.83 1.20 -0.55
N THR A 181 20.65 1.71 0.68
CA THR A 181 19.95 3.00 0.88
C THR A 181 20.72 4.15 0.25
N ALA A 182 22.05 4.13 0.29
CA ALA A 182 22.87 5.13 -0.41
C ALA A 182 22.65 5.08 -1.93
N ALA A 183 22.56 3.89 -2.52
CA ALA A 183 22.24 3.70 -3.94
C ALA A 183 20.85 4.26 -4.29
N ALA A 184 19.85 3.96 -3.47
CA ALA A 184 18.49 4.43 -3.64
C ALA A 184 18.40 5.96 -3.66
N LEU A 185 19.02 6.62 -2.68
CA LEU A 185 19.02 8.08 -2.59
C LEU A 185 19.88 8.73 -3.69
N ALA A 186 20.99 8.12 -4.10
CA ALA A 186 21.78 8.60 -5.22
C ALA A 186 21.00 8.51 -6.54
N ALA A 187 20.31 7.39 -6.81
CA ALA A 187 19.45 7.22 -7.98
C ALA A 187 18.27 8.21 -7.97
N ALA A 188 17.62 8.39 -6.82
CA ALA A 188 16.55 9.38 -6.65
C ALA A 188 17.04 10.79 -6.92
N SER A 189 18.24 11.17 -6.47
CA SER A 189 18.81 12.50 -6.73
C SER A 189 18.91 12.82 -8.22
N ILE A 190 19.18 11.84 -9.07
CA ILE A 190 19.28 12.01 -10.52
C ILE A 190 17.91 12.37 -11.10
N ILE A 191 16.87 11.61 -10.76
CA ILE A 191 15.54 11.76 -11.38
C ILE A 191 14.79 13.01 -10.89
N PHE A 192 15.10 13.50 -9.68
CA PHE A 192 14.51 14.74 -9.13
C PHE A 192 15.26 16.00 -9.53
N LYS A 193 16.47 15.90 -10.13
CA LYS A 193 17.34 17.04 -10.40
C LYS A 193 16.66 18.17 -11.19
N GLU A 194 15.80 17.82 -12.13
CA GLU A 194 15.10 18.79 -12.97
C GLU A 194 13.82 19.34 -12.33
N THR A 195 13.10 18.49 -11.56
CA THR A 195 11.79 18.84 -11.01
C THR A 195 11.84 19.41 -9.61
N ASP A 196 12.81 18.97 -8.79
CA ASP A 196 13.06 19.45 -7.43
C ASP A 196 14.55 19.41 -7.10
N PRO A 197 15.34 20.43 -7.55
CA PRO A 197 16.78 20.47 -7.33
C PRO A 197 17.19 20.49 -5.84
N ALA A 198 16.36 21.08 -4.97
CA ALA A 198 16.64 21.12 -3.53
C ALA A 198 16.52 19.72 -2.91
N TYR A 199 15.47 19.01 -3.27
CA TYR A 199 15.27 17.63 -2.83
C TYR A 199 16.34 16.69 -3.40
N SER A 200 16.71 16.87 -4.67
CA SER A 200 17.82 16.15 -5.30
C SER A 200 19.13 16.33 -4.51
N ALA A 201 19.44 17.55 -4.10
CA ALA A 201 20.64 17.83 -3.29
C ALA A 201 20.58 17.16 -1.91
N THR A 202 19.42 17.16 -1.26
CA THR A 202 19.19 16.46 0.01
C THR A 202 19.41 14.96 -0.13
N CYS A 203 18.80 14.33 -1.12
CA CYS A 203 19.02 12.90 -1.41
C CYS A 203 20.49 12.57 -1.64
N LEU A 204 21.19 13.38 -2.43
CA LEU A 204 22.60 13.17 -2.74
C LEU A 204 23.50 13.32 -1.50
N GLN A 205 23.19 14.25 -0.60
CA GLN A 205 23.96 14.40 0.64
C GLN A 205 23.80 13.18 1.54
N HIS A 206 22.57 12.76 1.80
CA HIS A 206 22.31 11.54 2.59
C HIS A 206 22.95 10.30 1.95
N ALA A 207 22.92 10.18 0.61
CA ALA A 207 23.57 9.09 -0.10
C ALA A 207 25.08 9.05 0.16
N LYS A 208 25.75 10.20 0.13
CA LYS A 208 27.20 10.32 0.41
C LYS A 208 27.56 9.94 1.84
N ASP A 209 26.77 10.40 2.80
CA ASP A 209 27.00 10.13 4.22
C ASP A 209 26.80 8.65 4.53
N LEU A 210 25.69 8.05 4.05
CA LEU A 210 25.42 6.61 4.17
C LEU A 210 26.49 5.77 3.49
N TYR A 211 26.92 6.15 2.29
CA TYR A 211 28.00 5.44 1.61
C TYR A 211 29.29 5.46 2.43
N THR A 212 29.65 6.63 2.98
CA THR A 212 30.84 6.77 3.82
C THR A 212 30.73 5.90 5.06
N PHE A 213 29.56 5.85 5.70
CA PHE A 213 29.30 4.96 6.84
C PHE A 213 29.50 3.48 6.47
N ALA A 214 28.84 3.01 5.41
CA ALA A 214 28.92 1.62 4.95
C ALA A 214 30.36 1.22 4.54
N ASP A 215 31.03 2.10 3.75
CA ASP A 215 32.40 1.85 3.25
C ASP A 215 33.47 1.90 4.34
N THR A 216 33.21 2.60 5.43
CA THR A 216 34.13 2.65 6.57
C THR A 216 34.00 1.42 7.45
N THR A 217 32.78 0.96 7.70
CA THR A 217 32.50 -0.14 8.66
C THR A 217 32.67 -1.52 8.06
N LYS A 218 32.22 -1.76 6.83
CA LYS A 218 32.33 -3.05 6.09
C LYS A 218 31.95 -4.27 6.93
N SER A 219 30.77 -4.22 7.54
CA SER A 219 30.27 -5.27 8.43
C SER A 219 28.75 -5.21 8.57
N ASP A 220 28.10 -6.35 8.72
CA ASP A 220 26.68 -6.50 9.00
C ASP A 220 26.39 -7.02 10.41
N ALA A 221 27.32 -6.87 11.34
CA ALA A 221 27.20 -7.42 12.70
C ALA A 221 25.98 -6.84 13.49
N GLY A 222 25.48 -5.68 13.13
CA GLY A 222 24.31 -5.03 13.71
C GLY A 222 23.00 -5.31 12.99
N TYR A 223 23.03 -5.81 11.76
CA TYR A 223 21.84 -6.10 10.96
C TYR A 223 21.26 -7.46 11.36
N LYS A 224 20.47 -7.50 12.46
CA LYS A 224 20.03 -8.75 13.09
C LYS A 224 18.53 -8.98 13.05
N ALA A 225 17.72 -7.95 13.27
CA ALA A 225 16.26 -8.10 13.37
C ALA A 225 15.62 -8.59 12.07
N ALA A 226 16.23 -8.27 10.92
CA ALA A 226 15.75 -8.66 9.61
C ALA A 226 16.26 -10.04 9.14
N THR A 227 17.23 -10.66 9.81
CA THR A 227 17.92 -11.85 9.28
C THR A 227 17.04 -13.08 9.10
N GLY A 228 15.89 -13.16 9.78
CA GLY A 228 14.90 -14.22 9.56
C GLY A 228 14.11 -14.06 8.25
N PHE A 229 14.19 -12.90 7.61
CA PHE A 229 13.43 -12.51 6.41
C PHE A 229 14.35 -12.08 5.26
N TYR A 230 15.27 -11.15 5.53
CA TYR A 230 16.13 -10.49 4.55
C TYR A 230 17.60 -10.54 4.97
N GLN A 231 18.13 -11.74 5.20
CA GLN A 231 19.56 -11.92 5.39
C GLN A 231 20.30 -11.74 4.05
N SER A 232 21.32 -10.89 3.99
CA SER A 232 22.21 -10.85 2.82
C SER A 232 23.06 -12.11 2.74
N TRP A 233 23.01 -12.77 1.59
CA TRP A 233 23.79 -13.94 1.24
C TRP A 233 25.00 -13.57 0.37
N SER A 234 24.90 -12.47 -0.42
CA SER A 234 25.99 -11.93 -1.26
C SER A 234 27.04 -11.16 -0.45
N GLY A 235 26.68 -10.76 0.78
CA GLY A 235 27.45 -9.84 1.62
C GLY A 235 27.19 -8.39 1.23
N TYR A 236 28.14 -7.49 1.47
CA TYR A 236 27.98 -6.04 1.29
C TYR A 236 28.87 -5.43 0.20
N TYR A 237 29.72 -6.21 -0.46
CA TYR A 237 30.66 -5.66 -1.44
C TYR A 237 30.00 -5.32 -2.79
N ASP A 238 28.98 -6.02 -3.16
CA ASP A 238 28.18 -5.73 -4.33
C ASP A 238 27.31 -4.49 -4.11
N GLU A 239 26.70 -4.28 -2.90
CA GLU A 239 26.02 -3.05 -2.54
C GLU A 239 26.98 -1.85 -2.48
N LEU A 240 28.20 -2.02 -1.95
CA LEU A 240 29.19 -0.94 -1.96
C LEU A 240 29.60 -0.56 -3.38
N SER A 241 29.75 -1.52 -4.28
CA SER A 241 30.01 -1.24 -5.69
C SER A 241 28.81 -0.56 -6.36
N TRP A 242 27.62 -1.07 -6.11
CA TRP A 242 26.35 -0.55 -6.61
C TRP A 242 26.11 0.91 -6.21
N ALA A 243 26.22 1.20 -4.91
CA ALA A 243 26.07 2.57 -4.40
C ALA A 243 27.12 3.51 -4.98
N ALA A 244 28.37 3.07 -5.10
CA ALA A 244 29.43 3.88 -5.68
C ALA A 244 29.17 4.21 -7.17
N VAL A 245 28.66 3.26 -7.95
CA VAL A 245 28.26 3.53 -9.35
C VAL A 245 27.16 4.60 -9.41
N TRP A 246 26.11 4.47 -8.59
CA TRP A 246 25.03 5.46 -8.55
C TRP A 246 25.51 6.84 -8.07
N LEU A 247 26.41 6.89 -7.07
CA LEU A 247 27.04 8.13 -6.62
C LEU A 247 27.90 8.77 -7.70
N TYR A 248 28.65 7.98 -8.47
CA TYR A 248 29.35 8.49 -9.66
C TYR A 248 28.39 9.12 -10.66
N MET A 249 27.32 8.42 -11.01
CA MET A 249 26.31 8.91 -11.96
C MET A 249 25.61 10.20 -11.46
N ALA A 250 25.37 10.29 -10.17
CA ALA A 250 24.70 11.44 -9.55
C ALA A 250 25.63 12.68 -9.41
N SER A 251 26.90 12.47 -9.06
CA SER A 251 27.83 13.55 -8.71
C SER A 251 28.86 13.85 -9.79
N ASN A 252 29.10 12.94 -10.72
CA ASN A 252 30.22 12.93 -11.68
C ASN A 252 31.61 12.96 -11.01
N ASP A 253 31.71 12.51 -9.75
CA ASP A 253 32.97 12.40 -9.03
C ASP A 253 33.62 11.04 -9.32
N SER A 254 34.74 11.06 -10.04
CA SER A 254 35.47 9.87 -10.45
C SER A 254 36.01 9.02 -9.29
N ALA A 255 36.15 9.57 -8.09
CA ALA A 255 36.53 8.81 -6.91
C ALA A 255 35.56 7.67 -6.61
N TYR A 256 34.27 7.86 -6.84
CA TYR A 256 33.26 6.83 -6.66
C TYR A 256 33.37 5.71 -7.72
N LEU A 257 33.72 6.05 -8.97
CA LEU A 257 33.93 5.04 -10.01
C LEU A 257 35.15 4.16 -9.66
N VAL A 258 36.26 4.79 -9.20
CA VAL A 258 37.43 4.07 -8.72
C VAL A 258 37.07 3.14 -7.54
N LYS A 259 36.23 3.62 -6.63
CA LYS A 259 35.73 2.82 -5.50
C LYS A 259 34.92 1.62 -5.96
N ALA A 260 33.94 1.81 -6.87
CA ALA A 260 33.11 0.73 -7.40
C ALA A 260 33.96 -0.39 -7.99
N GLU A 261 34.97 -0.03 -8.78
CA GLU A 261 35.88 -0.99 -9.41
C GLU A 261 36.82 -1.67 -8.42
N SER A 262 37.20 -1.00 -7.32
CA SER A 262 38.14 -1.51 -6.33
C SER A 262 37.62 -2.73 -5.56
N TYR A 263 36.29 -2.95 -5.56
CA TYR A 263 35.66 -4.10 -4.92
C TYR A 263 35.57 -5.34 -5.81
N GLU A 264 35.98 -5.26 -7.11
CA GLU A 264 35.94 -6.39 -8.04
C GLU A 264 36.58 -7.68 -7.44
N PRO A 265 37.70 -7.65 -6.75
CA PRO A 265 38.28 -8.87 -6.17
C PRO A 265 37.45 -9.52 -5.06
N LYS A 266 36.44 -8.79 -4.54
CA LYS A 266 35.54 -9.25 -3.47
C LYS A 266 34.20 -9.72 -3.98
N TRP A 267 33.86 -9.45 -5.26
CA TRP A 267 32.60 -9.89 -5.83
C TRP A 267 32.50 -11.42 -5.86
N GLU A 268 31.28 -11.91 -5.75
CA GLU A 268 31.06 -13.35 -5.79
C GLU A 268 31.56 -14.00 -7.09
N ARG A 269 31.98 -15.24 -6.93
CA ARG A 269 32.45 -16.11 -8.04
C ARG A 269 31.56 -17.34 -8.15
N GLU A 270 31.50 -17.94 -9.33
CA GLU A 270 30.90 -19.27 -9.48
C GLU A 270 31.69 -20.26 -8.63
N LEU A 271 30.99 -21.19 -7.97
CA LEU A 271 31.53 -22.11 -7.00
C LEU A 271 32.74 -22.87 -7.55
N GLY A 272 33.87 -22.79 -6.84
CA GLY A 272 35.12 -23.50 -7.20
C GLY A 272 35.87 -22.89 -8.40
N THR A 273 35.52 -21.66 -8.83
CA THR A 273 36.17 -21.00 -9.99
C THR A 273 36.62 -19.58 -9.66
N THR A 274 37.37 -18.97 -10.58
CA THR A 274 37.68 -17.53 -10.58
C THR A 274 36.71 -16.70 -11.38
N THR A 275 35.70 -17.31 -12.01
CA THR A 275 34.71 -16.64 -12.86
C THR A 275 33.77 -15.85 -12.02
N ILE A 276 33.62 -14.54 -12.31
CA ILE A 276 32.61 -13.69 -11.67
C ILE A 276 31.23 -14.32 -11.86
N LYS A 277 30.44 -14.38 -10.79
CA LYS A 277 29.13 -15.03 -10.74
C LYS A 277 28.23 -14.51 -11.85
N TYR A 278 27.52 -15.42 -12.53
CA TYR A 278 26.58 -15.09 -13.60
C TYR A 278 25.29 -15.94 -13.54
N LYS A 279 25.28 -17.03 -12.78
CA LYS A 279 24.15 -17.95 -12.64
C LYS A 279 23.25 -17.57 -11.45
N TRP A 280 22.85 -16.32 -11.37
CA TRP A 280 21.90 -15.81 -10.39
C TRP A 280 21.10 -14.66 -10.99
N ALA A 281 20.47 -13.80 -10.16
CA ALA A 281 19.67 -12.67 -10.58
C ALA A 281 20.04 -11.38 -9.84
N HIS A 282 19.82 -10.23 -10.45
CA HIS A 282 19.76 -8.95 -9.76
C HIS A 282 18.49 -8.92 -8.92
N CYS A 283 18.62 -8.73 -7.61
CA CYS A 283 17.50 -8.74 -6.66
C CYS A 283 17.86 -7.97 -5.38
N TRP A 284 16.96 -7.97 -4.41
CA TRP A 284 17.16 -7.28 -3.12
C TRP A 284 18.44 -7.74 -2.38
N ASP A 285 18.91 -8.97 -2.60
CA ASP A 285 20.13 -9.52 -2.00
C ASP A 285 21.38 -9.22 -2.84
N ASN A 286 21.32 -9.41 -4.16
CA ASN A 286 22.51 -9.37 -5.02
C ASN A 286 22.46 -8.24 -6.06
N LYS A 287 23.39 -7.29 -5.95
CA LYS A 287 23.48 -6.09 -6.80
C LYS A 287 24.51 -6.20 -7.91
N LEU A 288 25.24 -7.31 -7.96
CA LEU A 288 26.38 -7.49 -8.88
C LEU A 288 25.99 -7.27 -10.36
N PHE A 289 24.85 -7.81 -10.78
CA PHE A 289 24.46 -7.81 -12.20
C PHE A 289 24.09 -6.42 -12.72
N GLY A 290 23.38 -5.64 -11.91
CA GLY A 290 23.10 -4.23 -12.20
C GLY A 290 24.37 -3.39 -12.20
N THR A 291 25.27 -3.62 -11.24
CA THR A 291 26.58 -2.98 -11.15
C THR A 291 27.40 -3.22 -12.40
N LEU A 292 27.53 -4.48 -12.83
CA LEU A 292 28.27 -4.86 -14.05
C LEU A 292 27.69 -4.19 -15.29
N LEU A 293 26.35 -4.11 -15.40
CA LEU A 293 25.69 -3.47 -16.53
C LEU A 293 26.02 -1.97 -16.59
N LEU A 294 25.89 -1.27 -15.47
CA LEU A 294 26.18 0.16 -15.41
C LEU A 294 27.68 0.44 -15.64
N LEU A 295 28.59 -0.33 -15.03
CA LEU A 295 30.02 -0.22 -15.27
C LEU A 295 30.38 -0.48 -16.74
N THR A 296 29.70 -1.42 -17.39
CA THR A 296 29.88 -1.65 -18.84
C THR A 296 29.53 -0.41 -19.65
N ARG A 297 28.37 0.18 -19.39
CA ARG A 297 27.89 1.39 -20.11
C ARG A 297 28.77 2.61 -19.86
N ILE A 298 29.28 2.76 -18.63
CA ILE A 298 30.13 3.88 -18.23
C ILE A 298 31.55 3.77 -18.77
N THR A 299 32.16 2.58 -18.62
CA THR A 299 33.59 2.41 -18.89
C THR A 299 33.92 1.71 -20.21
N ASN A 300 32.97 0.95 -20.74
CA ASN A 300 33.16 0.06 -21.91
C ASN A 300 34.34 -0.92 -21.76
N LYS A 301 34.73 -1.27 -20.50
CA LYS A 301 35.82 -2.21 -20.24
C LYS A 301 35.42 -3.63 -20.64
N PRO A 302 36.31 -4.37 -21.34
CA PRO A 302 36.02 -5.74 -21.80
C PRO A 302 35.57 -6.67 -20.67
N LEU A 303 36.19 -6.58 -19.50
CA LEU A 303 35.84 -7.42 -18.33
C LEU A 303 34.36 -7.33 -17.98
N TYR A 304 33.82 -6.11 -17.81
CA TYR A 304 32.43 -5.92 -17.40
C TYR A 304 31.46 -6.30 -18.50
N ARG A 305 31.80 -5.96 -19.75
CA ARG A 305 31.02 -6.34 -20.91
C ARG A 305 30.88 -7.86 -21.03
N GLU A 306 31.99 -8.59 -20.91
CA GLU A 306 31.98 -10.06 -20.95
C GLU A 306 31.13 -10.65 -19.82
N CYS A 307 31.20 -10.09 -18.61
CA CYS A 307 30.42 -10.55 -17.48
C CYS A 307 28.91 -10.33 -17.69
N VAL A 308 28.51 -9.15 -18.15
CA VAL A 308 27.10 -8.84 -18.44
C VAL A 308 26.55 -9.72 -19.55
N GLU A 309 27.30 -9.86 -20.66
CA GLU A 309 26.86 -10.68 -21.78
C GLU A 309 26.77 -12.15 -21.39
N ARG A 310 27.71 -12.66 -20.61
CA ARG A 310 27.68 -14.04 -20.06
C ARG A 310 26.42 -14.26 -19.22
N HIS A 311 26.09 -13.29 -18.37
CA HIS A 311 24.90 -13.35 -17.53
C HIS A 311 23.61 -13.32 -18.35
N LEU A 312 23.46 -12.36 -19.28
CA LEU A 312 22.28 -12.23 -20.11
C LEU A 312 22.13 -13.38 -21.12
N ASP A 313 23.24 -13.89 -21.64
CA ASP A 313 23.23 -15.08 -22.49
C ASP A 313 22.74 -16.30 -21.70
N TRP A 314 23.22 -16.51 -20.46
CA TRP A 314 22.74 -17.61 -19.61
C TRP A 314 21.24 -17.53 -19.34
N TRP A 315 20.69 -16.33 -19.17
CA TRP A 315 19.24 -16.12 -18.98
C TRP A 315 18.45 -16.31 -20.29
N SER A 316 19.00 -16.04 -21.44
CA SER A 316 18.29 -15.95 -22.71
C SER A 316 18.63 -17.07 -23.70
N THR A 317 19.77 -16.98 -24.34
CA THR A 317 20.17 -17.88 -25.45
C THR A 317 21.00 -19.07 -25.00
N GLY A 318 21.64 -18.99 -23.86
CA GLY A 318 22.61 -19.93 -23.30
C GLY A 318 24.05 -19.45 -23.44
N TYR A 319 24.91 -19.91 -22.52
CA TYR A 319 26.33 -19.64 -22.48
C TYR A 319 27.11 -20.96 -22.24
N ASN A 320 28.08 -21.28 -23.08
CA ASN A 320 28.89 -22.51 -23.01
C ASN A 320 28.06 -23.80 -22.92
N GLY A 321 26.94 -23.87 -23.62
CA GLY A 321 26.03 -25.02 -23.61
C GLY A 321 25.14 -25.12 -22.37
N GLU A 322 25.21 -24.17 -21.45
CA GLU A 322 24.34 -24.06 -20.28
C GLU A 322 23.38 -22.88 -20.39
N LYS A 323 22.20 -23.06 -19.84
CA LYS A 323 21.15 -22.06 -19.83
C LYS A 323 20.33 -22.20 -18.56
N ILE A 324 19.75 -21.10 -18.09
CA ILE A 324 18.74 -21.17 -17.04
C ILE A 324 17.61 -22.14 -17.44
N ARG A 325 17.02 -22.80 -16.48
CA ARG A 325 15.85 -23.63 -16.71
C ARG A 325 14.67 -22.78 -17.22
N TYR A 326 13.98 -23.30 -18.23
CA TYR A 326 12.70 -22.75 -18.66
C TYR A 326 11.58 -23.68 -18.24
N THR A 327 10.45 -23.12 -17.79
CA THR A 327 9.22 -23.89 -17.63
C THR A 327 8.69 -24.38 -18.97
N PRO A 328 7.80 -25.39 -19.03
CA PRO A 328 7.22 -25.84 -20.28
C PRO A 328 6.55 -24.74 -21.11
N LYS A 329 5.98 -23.70 -20.46
CA LYS A 329 5.34 -22.56 -21.13
C LYS A 329 6.25 -21.36 -21.35
N GLY A 330 7.53 -21.44 -20.99
CA GLY A 330 8.55 -20.48 -21.39
C GLY A 330 8.99 -19.45 -20.37
N LEU A 331 8.65 -19.61 -19.08
CA LEU A 331 9.24 -18.76 -18.02
C LEU A 331 10.68 -19.15 -17.77
N ALA A 332 11.59 -18.20 -17.78
CA ALA A 332 12.96 -18.38 -17.30
C ALA A 332 12.91 -18.48 -15.77
N TRP A 333 13.04 -19.71 -15.26
CA TRP A 333 12.74 -20.06 -13.88
C TRP A 333 14.00 -20.26 -13.06
N LEU A 334 14.27 -19.36 -12.10
CA LEU A 334 15.44 -19.42 -11.23
C LEU A 334 15.14 -20.16 -9.93
N ASP A 335 14.12 -19.72 -9.22
CA ASP A 335 13.75 -20.22 -7.90
C ASP A 335 12.23 -20.26 -7.75
N GLN A 336 11.73 -21.09 -6.82
CA GLN A 336 10.29 -21.22 -6.59
C GLN A 336 9.69 -20.04 -5.84
N TRP A 337 10.46 -19.36 -4.98
CA TRP A 337 9.97 -18.23 -4.21
C TRP A 337 10.12 -16.95 -5.02
N GLY A 338 8.98 -16.48 -5.54
CA GLY A 338 8.95 -15.28 -6.36
C GLY A 338 9.59 -15.48 -7.74
N SER A 339 9.26 -16.57 -8.45
CA SER A 339 9.85 -16.89 -9.77
C SER A 339 9.74 -15.75 -10.78
N LEU A 340 8.62 -15.01 -10.77
CA LEU A 340 8.40 -13.86 -11.66
C LEU A 340 9.23 -12.64 -11.28
N ARG A 341 9.52 -12.41 -10.00
CA ARG A 341 10.39 -11.32 -9.55
C ARG A 341 11.75 -11.37 -10.27
N TYR A 342 12.34 -12.56 -10.35
CA TYR A 342 13.64 -12.75 -11.00
C TYR A 342 13.54 -12.57 -12.52
N ALA A 343 12.58 -13.26 -13.16
CA ALA A 343 12.44 -13.22 -14.62
C ALA A 343 12.15 -11.80 -15.15
N THR A 344 11.26 -11.05 -14.47
CA THR A 344 10.91 -9.68 -14.88
C THR A 344 12.03 -8.68 -14.62
N THR A 345 12.78 -8.84 -13.53
CA THR A 345 13.98 -8.03 -13.29
C THR A 345 15.05 -8.28 -14.36
N GLN A 346 15.28 -9.54 -14.73
CA GLN A 346 16.25 -9.84 -15.80
C GLN A 346 15.74 -9.35 -17.17
N ALA A 347 14.44 -9.35 -17.41
CA ALA A 347 13.85 -8.72 -18.60
C ALA A 347 14.14 -7.20 -18.66
N PHE A 348 14.09 -6.51 -17.50
CA PHE A 348 14.49 -5.10 -17.42
C PHE A 348 15.98 -4.92 -17.74
N LEU A 349 16.88 -5.67 -17.11
CA LEU A 349 18.31 -5.57 -17.35
C LEU A 349 18.64 -5.88 -18.83
N ALA A 350 18.05 -6.92 -19.40
CA ALA A 350 18.21 -7.29 -20.80
C ALA A 350 17.77 -6.15 -21.76
N SER A 351 16.66 -5.50 -21.45
CA SER A 351 16.17 -4.35 -22.22
C SER A 351 17.11 -3.15 -22.13
N VAL A 352 17.60 -2.82 -20.91
CA VAL A 352 18.54 -1.71 -20.69
C VAL A 352 19.87 -1.94 -21.43
N TYR A 353 20.38 -3.17 -21.40
CA TYR A 353 21.63 -3.51 -22.11
C TYR A 353 21.43 -3.51 -23.62
N ALA A 354 20.32 -4.06 -24.12
CA ALA A 354 20.00 -4.08 -25.54
C ALA A 354 19.84 -2.69 -26.18
N ASP A 355 19.38 -1.70 -25.39
CA ASP A 355 19.24 -0.32 -25.84
C ASP A 355 20.57 0.47 -25.82
N TRP A 356 21.62 -0.09 -25.22
CA TRP A 356 22.93 0.54 -25.21
C TRP A 356 23.62 0.45 -26.60
N SER A 357 24.10 1.56 -27.11
CA SER A 357 24.73 1.66 -28.44
C SER A 357 25.99 0.78 -28.61
N GLY A 358 26.60 0.32 -27.51
CA GLY A 358 27.72 -0.61 -27.52
C GLY A 358 27.30 -2.09 -27.57
N CYS A 359 26.02 -2.42 -27.45
CA CYS A 359 25.53 -3.80 -27.56
C CYS A 359 25.58 -4.27 -29.03
N ASP A 360 26.03 -5.50 -29.26
CA ASP A 360 25.95 -6.13 -30.58
C ASP A 360 24.47 -6.26 -31.04
N ALA A 361 24.18 -5.97 -32.28
CA ALA A 361 22.82 -5.94 -32.82
C ALA A 361 22.10 -7.31 -32.72
N THR A 362 22.84 -8.41 -32.91
CA THR A 362 22.28 -9.77 -32.77
C THR A 362 21.94 -10.10 -31.34
N LYS A 363 22.82 -9.74 -30.39
CA LYS A 363 22.57 -9.88 -28.96
C LYS A 363 21.43 -8.98 -28.50
N ALA A 364 21.38 -7.72 -28.96
CA ALA A 364 20.31 -6.80 -28.65
C ALA A 364 18.95 -7.35 -29.05
N ALA A 365 18.83 -7.91 -30.27
CA ALA A 365 17.59 -8.54 -30.74
C ALA A 365 17.19 -9.75 -29.86
N ALA A 366 18.16 -10.60 -29.49
CA ALA A 366 17.92 -11.75 -28.62
C ALA A 366 17.47 -11.35 -27.20
N TYR A 367 18.15 -10.36 -26.60
CA TYR A 367 17.80 -9.86 -25.26
C TYR A 367 16.43 -9.16 -25.22
N GLN A 368 16.07 -8.43 -26.26
CA GLN A 368 14.75 -7.83 -26.38
C GLN A 368 13.66 -8.88 -26.58
N SER A 369 13.92 -9.93 -27.37
CA SER A 369 12.99 -11.05 -27.50
C SER A 369 12.79 -11.79 -26.19
N PHE A 370 13.87 -12.04 -25.45
CA PHE A 370 13.81 -12.60 -24.10
C PHE A 370 12.96 -11.71 -23.18
N ALA A 371 13.27 -10.42 -23.10
CA ALA A 371 12.55 -9.50 -22.23
C ALA A 371 11.04 -9.49 -22.52
N LYS A 372 10.67 -9.36 -23.82
CA LYS A 372 9.26 -9.40 -24.23
C LYS A 372 8.58 -10.70 -23.81
N SER A 373 9.24 -11.84 -24.04
CA SER A 373 8.65 -13.15 -23.72
C SER A 373 8.36 -13.34 -22.23
N GLN A 374 9.23 -12.81 -21.34
CA GLN A 374 9.04 -12.92 -19.90
C GLN A 374 7.93 -11.98 -19.40
N ILE A 375 7.85 -10.76 -19.95
CA ILE A 375 6.77 -9.83 -19.60
C ILE A 375 5.42 -10.32 -20.15
N ASP A 376 5.37 -10.82 -21.37
CA ASP A 376 4.14 -11.41 -21.95
C ASP A 376 3.67 -12.63 -21.14
N TYR A 377 4.62 -13.43 -20.60
CA TYR A 377 4.31 -14.52 -19.69
C TYR A 377 3.60 -13.99 -18.43
N ALA A 378 4.16 -12.97 -17.78
CA ALA A 378 3.56 -12.36 -16.60
C ALA A 378 2.18 -11.74 -16.88
N LEU A 379 1.98 -11.16 -18.08
CA LEU A 379 0.73 -10.53 -18.50
C LEU A 379 -0.33 -11.50 -19.00
N GLY A 380 0.01 -12.77 -19.26
CA GLY A 380 -1.00 -13.79 -19.55
C GLY A 380 -0.87 -14.55 -20.85
N SER A 381 0.31 -14.60 -21.49
CA SER A 381 0.50 -15.39 -22.74
C SER A 381 0.24 -16.89 -22.57
N THR A 382 0.18 -17.37 -21.33
CA THR A 382 -0.10 -18.77 -20.99
C THR A 382 -1.58 -19.05 -20.63
N GLY A 383 -2.47 -18.05 -20.82
CA GLY A 383 -3.90 -18.15 -20.58
C GLY A 383 -4.38 -17.51 -19.26
N ARG A 384 -3.46 -17.04 -18.41
CA ARG A 384 -3.78 -16.23 -17.21
C ARG A 384 -2.71 -15.17 -16.97
N SER A 385 -3.12 -14.03 -16.47
CA SER A 385 -2.22 -13.01 -15.93
C SER A 385 -1.73 -13.42 -14.52
N PHE A 386 -0.53 -12.98 -14.16
CA PHE A 386 0.01 -13.04 -12.80
C PHE A 386 0.02 -11.64 -12.15
N VAL A 387 -0.66 -10.68 -12.76
CA VAL A 387 -0.81 -9.30 -12.26
C VAL A 387 -2.25 -9.11 -11.82
N VAL A 388 -2.45 -8.80 -10.57
CA VAL A 388 -3.78 -8.59 -9.98
C VAL A 388 -4.51 -7.44 -10.70
N GLY A 389 -5.75 -7.68 -11.10
CA GLY A 389 -6.57 -6.69 -11.80
C GLY A 389 -6.18 -6.44 -13.27
N PHE A 390 -5.28 -7.23 -13.88
CA PHE A 390 -4.91 -7.12 -15.28
C PHE A 390 -5.42 -8.32 -16.12
N GLY A 391 -6.11 -8.02 -17.23
CA GLY A 391 -6.72 -9.03 -18.06
C GLY A 391 -8.03 -9.60 -17.45
N THR A 392 -8.53 -10.68 -18.04
CA THR A 392 -9.80 -11.30 -17.60
C THR A 392 -9.62 -12.41 -16.56
N THR A 393 -8.44 -13.01 -16.49
CA THR A 393 -8.10 -14.07 -15.55
C THR A 393 -6.80 -13.68 -14.85
N TYR A 394 -6.89 -13.32 -13.58
CA TYR A 394 -5.77 -12.86 -12.74
C TYR A 394 -5.90 -13.44 -11.33
N PRO A 395 -4.84 -13.33 -10.46
CA PRO A 395 -4.89 -13.81 -9.09
C PRO A 395 -5.98 -13.09 -8.28
N GLN A 396 -6.84 -13.87 -7.62
CA GLN A 396 -7.94 -13.37 -6.79
C GLN A 396 -7.61 -13.41 -5.29
N HIS A 397 -6.59 -14.18 -4.90
CA HIS A 397 -6.25 -14.47 -3.52
C HIS A 397 -4.76 -14.22 -3.22
N PRO A 398 -4.20 -13.02 -3.56
CA PRO A 398 -2.82 -12.71 -3.21
C PRO A 398 -2.63 -12.79 -1.70
N HIS A 399 -1.47 -13.29 -1.24
CA HIS A 399 -1.13 -13.35 0.18
C HIS A 399 -0.83 -11.93 0.70
N HIS A 400 -1.91 -11.19 1.06
CA HIS A 400 -1.81 -9.78 1.47
C HIS A 400 -2.91 -9.44 2.50
N ARG A 401 -2.52 -9.16 3.75
CA ARG A 401 -3.41 -8.96 4.90
C ARG A 401 -4.41 -7.83 4.71
N THR A 402 -3.94 -6.65 4.32
CA THR A 402 -4.81 -5.47 4.16
C THR A 402 -5.79 -5.65 2.99
N ALA A 403 -5.34 -6.19 1.83
CA ALA A 403 -6.24 -6.47 0.71
C ALA A 403 -7.26 -7.58 1.02
N HIS A 404 -6.89 -8.58 1.82
CA HIS A 404 -7.83 -9.57 2.31
C HIS A 404 -8.91 -8.93 3.19
N GLY A 405 -8.54 -7.95 4.04
CA GLY A 405 -9.48 -7.15 4.83
C GLY A 405 -10.20 -7.95 5.91
N SER A 406 -9.51 -8.91 6.55
CA SER A 406 -10.10 -9.72 7.61
C SER A 406 -10.51 -8.87 8.80
N TRP A 407 -11.77 -8.98 9.20
CA TRP A 407 -12.25 -8.44 10.47
C TRP A 407 -12.06 -9.41 11.63
N TYR A 408 -11.82 -10.69 11.32
CA TYR A 408 -11.82 -11.80 12.28
C TYR A 408 -10.41 -12.14 12.80
N GLY A 409 -9.37 -11.57 12.21
CA GLY A 409 -7.98 -11.92 12.55
C GLY A 409 -7.56 -13.28 11.99
N SER A 410 -8.11 -13.69 10.85
CA SER A 410 -7.86 -15.00 10.23
C SER A 410 -7.79 -14.88 8.71
N LEU A 411 -6.85 -15.58 8.10
CA LEU A 411 -6.75 -15.68 6.63
C LEU A 411 -7.91 -16.47 5.98
N ASN A 412 -8.74 -17.16 6.78
CA ASN A 412 -9.90 -17.91 6.30
C ASN A 412 -11.22 -17.10 6.41
N VAL A 413 -11.20 -15.88 6.91
CA VAL A 413 -12.40 -15.05 7.08
C VAL A 413 -12.10 -13.60 6.69
N PRO A 414 -12.78 -13.10 5.64
CA PRO A 414 -13.70 -13.78 4.73
C PRO A 414 -13.02 -14.84 3.85
N ASP A 415 -13.79 -15.65 3.16
CA ASP A 415 -13.28 -16.63 2.17
C ASP A 415 -12.77 -15.97 0.88
N LYS A 416 -13.10 -14.71 0.65
CA LYS A 416 -12.69 -13.90 -0.51
C LYS A 416 -12.07 -12.59 -0.06
N HIS A 417 -11.12 -12.11 -0.82
CA HIS A 417 -10.56 -10.77 -0.62
C HIS A 417 -11.66 -9.71 -0.71
N ARG A 418 -11.61 -8.74 0.18
CA ARG A 418 -12.53 -7.60 0.17
C ARG A 418 -12.09 -6.54 -0.84
N HIS A 419 -10.80 -6.49 -1.14
CA HIS A 419 -10.18 -5.45 -1.97
C HIS A 419 -9.36 -6.05 -3.10
N VAL A 420 -9.35 -5.37 -4.23
CA VAL A 420 -8.52 -5.73 -5.37
C VAL A 420 -7.21 -4.96 -5.29
N LEU A 421 -6.11 -5.68 -5.08
CA LEU A 421 -4.75 -5.12 -5.01
C LEU A 421 -4.20 -4.87 -6.42
N VAL A 422 -4.76 -3.89 -7.11
CA VAL A 422 -4.52 -3.62 -8.53
C VAL A 422 -3.03 -3.45 -8.83
N GLY A 423 -2.53 -4.20 -9.80
CA GLY A 423 -1.16 -4.07 -10.31
C GLY A 423 -0.09 -4.82 -9.55
N ALA A 424 -0.46 -5.53 -8.48
CA ALA A 424 0.48 -6.40 -7.77
C ALA A 424 0.90 -7.58 -8.63
N LEU A 425 2.20 -7.80 -8.79
CA LEU A 425 2.77 -9.00 -9.38
C LEU A 425 2.90 -10.06 -8.29
N VAL A 426 2.25 -11.20 -8.46
CA VAL A 426 2.40 -12.34 -7.53
C VAL A 426 3.73 -13.07 -7.77
N GLY A 427 4.18 -13.84 -6.78
CA GLY A 427 5.41 -14.62 -6.84
C GLY A 427 5.59 -15.46 -8.10
N GLY A 428 4.51 -16.07 -8.58
CA GLY A 428 4.50 -16.79 -9.85
C GLY A 428 4.53 -18.30 -9.72
N PRO A 429 4.57 -19.00 -10.87
CA PRO A 429 4.41 -20.45 -10.91
C PRO A 429 5.67 -21.22 -10.48
N GLY A 430 5.46 -22.46 -10.12
CA GLY A 430 6.52 -23.45 -9.97
C GLY A 430 7.18 -23.80 -11.31
N SER A 431 8.25 -24.58 -11.24
CA SER A 431 9.10 -24.94 -12.40
C SER A 431 8.40 -25.76 -13.51
N SER A 432 7.17 -26.22 -13.28
CA SER A 432 6.31 -26.94 -14.24
C SER A 432 5.09 -26.12 -14.67
N ASP A 433 5.11 -24.80 -14.47
CA ASP A 433 3.97 -23.87 -14.67
C ASP A 433 2.78 -24.15 -13.73
N SER A 434 2.97 -24.90 -12.66
CA SER A 434 1.94 -25.09 -11.64
C SER A 434 1.76 -23.80 -10.84
N TYR A 435 0.50 -23.38 -10.64
CA TYR A 435 0.15 -22.23 -9.86
C TYR A 435 -1.20 -22.45 -9.18
N ASN A 436 -1.24 -22.22 -7.88
CA ASN A 436 -2.43 -22.26 -7.08
C ASN A 436 -2.78 -20.86 -6.57
N ASP A 437 -3.97 -20.37 -6.94
CA ASP A 437 -4.47 -19.07 -6.49
C ASP A 437 -5.09 -19.23 -5.09
N SER A 438 -4.25 -19.36 -4.09
CA SER A 438 -4.65 -19.52 -2.68
C SER A 438 -3.93 -18.52 -1.79
N ILE A 439 -4.67 -17.94 -0.85
CA ILE A 439 -4.13 -17.02 0.14
C ILE A 439 -3.08 -17.68 1.06
N ASP A 440 -3.15 -19.00 1.23
CA ASP A 440 -2.20 -19.78 2.03
C ASP A 440 -0.84 -19.96 1.34
N ASP A 441 -0.81 -19.84 0.00
CA ASP A 441 0.40 -20.04 -0.78
C ASP A 441 1.23 -18.75 -0.83
N TYR A 442 1.99 -18.49 0.22
CA TYR A 442 2.91 -17.36 0.31
C TYR A 442 4.17 -17.51 -0.56
N VAL A 443 4.42 -18.66 -1.20
CA VAL A 443 5.53 -18.86 -2.14
C VAL A 443 5.16 -18.37 -3.54
N SER A 444 3.99 -18.78 -4.04
CA SER A 444 3.54 -18.47 -5.41
C SER A 444 2.66 -17.23 -5.47
N ASN A 445 1.97 -16.90 -4.38
CA ASN A 445 0.91 -15.89 -4.35
C ASN A 445 1.23 -14.67 -3.48
N GLU A 446 2.41 -14.63 -2.86
CA GLU A 446 2.91 -13.41 -2.22
C GLU A 446 3.09 -12.30 -3.25
N VAL A 447 2.92 -11.07 -2.79
CA VAL A 447 3.21 -9.83 -3.51
C VAL A 447 4.16 -9.00 -2.67
N ALA A 448 5.11 -8.30 -3.28
CA ALA A 448 6.08 -7.50 -2.54
C ALA A 448 6.56 -6.29 -3.35
N CYS A 449 7.07 -5.27 -2.67
CA CYS A 449 7.61 -4.09 -3.32
C CYS A 449 8.76 -4.45 -4.28
N ASP A 450 9.65 -5.37 -3.89
CA ASP A 450 10.76 -5.82 -4.73
C ASP A 450 10.30 -6.64 -5.94
N TYR A 451 9.16 -7.36 -5.85
CA TYR A 451 8.61 -8.10 -6.99
C TYR A 451 8.17 -7.16 -8.11
N ASN A 452 7.51 -6.07 -7.77
CA ASN A 452 7.04 -5.09 -8.75
C ASN A 452 8.18 -4.20 -9.30
N ALA A 453 9.30 -4.03 -8.61
CA ALA A 453 10.30 -3.01 -8.93
C ALA A 453 10.93 -3.23 -10.33
N GLY A 454 11.49 -4.40 -10.58
CA GLY A 454 12.04 -4.77 -11.90
C GLY A 454 10.94 -4.89 -12.96
N PHE A 455 9.76 -5.35 -12.58
CA PHE A 455 8.60 -5.48 -13.46
C PHE A 455 8.14 -4.12 -14.00
N VAL A 456 8.02 -3.09 -13.17
CA VAL A 456 7.69 -1.71 -13.60
C VAL A 456 8.71 -1.21 -14.61
N GLY A 457 10.01 -1.44 -14.36
CA GLY A 457 11.06 -1.05 -15.29
C GLY A 457 10.95 -1.75 -16.65
N ALA A 458 10.70 -3.05 -16.64
CA ALA A 458 10.50 -3.82 -17.85
C ALA A 458 9.23 -3.40 -18.61
N LEU A 459 8.13 -3.12 -17.91
CA LEU A 459 6.90 -2.60 -18.55
C LEU A 459 7.11 -1.24 -19.19
N ALA A 460 7.87 -0.33 -18.57
CA ALA A 460 8.22 0.96 -19.16
C ALA A 460 9.00 0.79 -20.47
N LYS A 461 9.95 -0.17 -20.52
CA LYS A 461 10.68 -0.54 -21.74
C LYS A 461 9.76 -1.16 -22.80
N MET A 462 8.86 -2.06 -22.40
CA MET A 462 7.88 -2.66 -23.34
C MET A 462 6.93 -1.60 -23.89
N TYR A 463 6.41 -0.71 -23.05
CA TYR A 463 5.53 0.37 -23.48
C TYR A 463 6.24 1.34 -24.44
N ALA A 464 7.48 1.74 -24.14
CA ALA A 464 8.27 2.60 -25.00
C ALA A 464 8.45 2.00 -26.40
N LYS A 465 8.60 0.68 -26.50
CA LYS A 465 8.92 -0.03 -27.75
C LYS A 465 7.70 -0.53 -28.50
N HIS A 466 6.70 -1.06 -27.81
CA HIS A 466 5.54 -1.74 -28.41
C HIS A 466 4.23 -0.95 -28.27
N GLY A 467 4.22 0.10 -27.45
CA GLY A 467 3.05 0.94 -27.28
C GLY A 467 1.99 0.35 -26.33
N GLY A 468 0.82 0.90 -26.43
CA GLY A 468 -0.36 0.58 -25.60
C GLY A 468 -1.22 1.83 -25.41
N THR A 469 -2.44 1.65 -24.93
CA THR A 469 -3.38 2.75 -24.66
C THR A 469 -3.50 2.96 -23.15
N PRO A 470 -3.05 4.11 -22.61
CA PRO A 470 -3.22 4.43 -21.21
C PRO A 470 -4.70 4.56 -20.83
N ILE A 471 -5.04 4.13 -19.62
CA ILE A 471 -6.35 4.40 -19.01
C ILE A 471 -6.35 5.84 -18.51
N ALA A 472 -7.31 6.63 -18.99
CA ALA A 472 -7.46 8.00 -18.52
C ALA A 472 -7.96 8.02 -17.07
N ASN A 473 -7.30 8.81 -16.21
CA ASN A 473 -7.69 8.97 -14.80
C ASN A 473 -7.87 7.63 -14.05
N LEU A 474 -6.94 6.71 -14.22
CA LEU A 474 -6.98 5.40 -13.56
C LEU A 474 -7.13 5.58 -12.03
N LYS A 475 -8.16 4.95 -11.48
CA LYS A 475 -8.45 4.87 -10.05
C LYS A 475 -8.92 3.46 -9.69
N ALA A 476 -8.65 3.05 -8.47
CA ALA A 476 -9.11 1.79 -7.87
C ALA A 476 -10.15 2.08 -6.78
N ILE A 477 -11.26 2.71 -7.18
CA ILE A 477 -12.36 3.04 -6.29
C ILE A 477 -13.33 1.88 -6.25
N GLU A 478 -13.55 1.36 -5.06
CA GLU A 478 -14.47 0.27 -4.78
C GLU A 478 -15.79 0.78 -4.21
N THR A 479 -16.88 0.03 -4.42
CA THR A 479 -18.15 0.28 -3.74
C THR A 479 -18.11 -0.36 -2.36
N PRO A 480 -18.19 0.42 -1.26
CA PRO A 480 -18.23 -0.14 0.07
C PRO A 480 -19.42 -1.08 0.25
N VAL A 481 -19.20 -2.20 0.93
CA VAL A 481 -20.27 -3.07 1.41
C VAL A 481 -20.64 -2.69 2.84
N GLU A 482 -21.63 -3.37 3.42
CA GLU A 482 -22.05 -3.11 4.80
C GLU A 482 -20.90 -3.28 5.80
N GLU A 483 -20.60 -2.21 6.53
CA GLU A 483 -19.47 -2.12 7.45
C GLU A 483 -19.86 -2.33 8.92
N PHE A 484 -21.07 -1.96 9.29
CA PHE A 484 -21.63 -2.17 10.63
C PHE A 484 -22.83 -3.08 10.57
N LEU A 485 -23.02 -3.88 11.62
CA LEU A 485 -24.21 -4.71 11.73
C LEU A 485 -24.57 -5.00 13.19
N VAL A 486 -25.83 -5.28 13.41
CA VAL A 486 -26.35 -5.81 14.67
C VAL A 486 -26.95 -7.18 14.40
N ASP A 487 -26.50 -8.18 15.16
CA ASP A 487 -27.22 -9.41 15.32
C ASP A 487 -27.94 -9.38 16.66
N ALA A 488 -29.23 -9.66 16.67
CA ALA A 488 -30.04 -9.63 17.91
C ALA A 488 -31.01 -10.79 18.02
N GLY A 489 -31.42 -11.08 19.23
CA GLY A 489 -32.43 -12.11 19.50
C GLY A 489 -32.95 -12.03 20.92
N VAL A 490 -34.14 -12.59 21.14
CA VAL A 490 -34.79 -12.66 22.43
C VAL A 490 -34.21 -13.78 23.25
N ASN A 491 -33.58 -13.46 24.39
CA ASN A 491 -33.04 -14.45 25.31
C ASN A 491 -34.13 -15.04 26.24
N ALA A 492 -35.03 -14.17 26.69
CA ALA A 492 -36.20 -14.54 27.49
C ALA A 492 -37.26 -13.43 27.39
N SER A 493 -38.51 -13.77 27.52
CA SER A 493 -39.61 -12.82 27.64
C SER A 493 -40.72 -13.37 28.55
N GLY A 494 -41.50 -12.47 29.10
CA GLY A 494 -42.64 -12.76 29.95
C GLY A 494 -43.71 -11.69 29.89
N THR A 495 -44.70 -11.77 30.76
CA THR A 495 -45.84 -10.86 30.76
C THR A 495 -45.52 -9.46 31.28
N ASN A 496 -44.29 -9.26 31.82
CA ASN A 496 -43.80 -8.01 32.37
C ASN A 496 -42.37 -7.69 32.01
N PHE A 497 -41.73 -8.42 31.11
CA PHE A 497 -40.33 -8.17 30.73
C PHE A 497 -39.96 -8.72 29.37
N ILE A 498 -38.91 -8.16 28.79
CA ILE A 498 -38.12 -8.77 27.73
C ILE A 498 -36.64 -8.76 28.11
N ASN A 499 -35.91 -9.84 27.77
CA ASN A 499 -34.45 -9.89 27.81
C ASN A 499 -33.91 -10.11 26.41
N VAL A 500 -33.04 -9.22 25.98
CA VAL A 500 -32.49 -9.18 24.60
C VAL A 500 -30.99 -9.39 24.64
N LYS A 501 -30.51 -10.20 23.70
CA LYS A 501 -29.12 -10.28 23.31
C LYS A 501 -28.92 -9.39 22.07
N THR A 502 -27.93 -8.52 22.09
CA THR A 502 -27.44 -7.80 20.93
C THR A 502 -25.95 -8.02 20.73
N SER A 503 -25.52 -8.17 19.48
CA SER A 503 -24.11 -8.23 19.07
C SER A 503 -23.84 -7.09 18.11
N ILE A 504 -23.11 -6.08 18.53
CA ILE A 504 -22.74 -4.92 17.71
C ILE A 504 -21.38 -5.19 17.07
N ALA A 505 -21.26 -5.12 15.75
CA ALA A 505 -20.05 -5.41 15.01
C ALA A 505 -19.58 -4.26 14.12
N ASN A 506 -18.26 -4.03 14.14
CA ASN A 506 -17.52 -3.17 13.21
C ASN A 506 -16.71 -4.06 12.25
N LYS A 507 -17.08 -4.01 10.97
CA LYS A 507 -16.38 -4.67 9.86
C LYS A 507 -15.93 -3.65 8.82
N THR A 508 -15.58 -2.43 9.25
CA THR A 508 -15.13 -1.39 8.33
C THR A 508 -13.96 -1.84 7.48
N GLY A 509 -13.89 -1.36 6.23
CA GLY A 509 -12.88 -1.77 5.26
C GLY A 509 -12.63 -0.72 4.16
N TRP A 510 -13.38 0.39 4.15
CA TRP A 510 -13.22 1.45 3.16
C TRP A 510 -13.05 2.83 3.81
N PRO A 511 -11.90 3.06 4.49
CA PRO A 511 -10.92 2.11 5.03
C PRO A 511 -11.36 1.43 6.33
N ALA A 512 -10.61 0.41 6.76
CA ALA A 512 -10.76 -0.16 8.09
C ALA A 512 -10.47 0.90 9.16
N ARG A 513 -11.25 0.92 10.27
CA ARG A 513 -11.02 1.92 11.33
C ARG A 513 -11.35 1.41 12.73
N VAL A 514 -10.60 1.88 13.69
CA VAL A 514 -10.91 1.71 15.11
C VAL A 514 -11.98 2.70 15.51
N THR A 515 -13.07 2.22 16.10
CA THR A 515 -14.11 3.07 16.68
C THR A 515 -14.10 2.92 18.20
N ASP A 516 -14.23 4.01 18.93
CA ASP A 516 -14.29 4.05 20.40
C ASP A 516 -15.48 4.87 20.94
N LYS A 517 -16.42 5.23 20.05
CA LYS A 517 -17.62 6.02 20.35
C LYS A 517 -18.87 5.43 19.69
N LEU A 518 -18.88 4.10 19.52
CA LEU A 518 -20.10 3.44 19.03
C LEU A 518 -21.19 3.44 20.09
N SER A 519 -22.43 3.61 19.62
CA SER A 519 -23.61 3.33 20.42
C SER A 519 -24.70 2.68 19.57
N ALA A 520 -25.62 1.98 20.20
CA ALA A 520 -26.79 1.40 19.54
C ALA A 520 -28.06 1.71 20.37
N ARG A 521 -29.21 1.76 19.71
CA ARG A 521 -30.47 2.04 20.36
C ARG A 521 -31.47 0.94 20.14
N TYR A 522 -32.04 0.41 21.23
CA TYR A 522 -33.18 -0.52 21.21
C TYR A 522 -34.45 0.24 21.54
N PHE A 523 -35.39 0.34 20.62
CA PHE A 523 -36.61 1.12 20.74
C PHE A 523 -37.77 0.24 21.23
N VAL A 524 -38.53 0.77 22.18
CA VAL A 524 -39.71 0.16 22.77
C VAL A 524 -40.90 1.10 22.75
N ASP A 525 -42.10 0.57 22.59
CA ASP A 525 -43.38 1.24 22.80
C ASP A 525 -43.95 0.77 24.16
N ILE A 526 -44.11 1.67 25.09
CA ILE A 526 -44.60 1.37 26.43
C ILE A 526 -46.09 1.75 26.60
N SER A 527 -46.88 1.86 25.52
CA SER A 527 -48.28 2.28 25.56
C SER A 527 -49.14 1.35 26.41
N GLU A 528 -48.90 0.06 26.43
CA GLU A 528 -49.57 -0.94 27.28
C GLU A 528 -49.31 -0.72 28.77
N ALA A 529 -48.08 -0.33 29.12
CA ALA A 529 -47.69 -0.02 30.50
C ALA A 529 -48.37 1.31 30.95
N VAL A 530 -48.39 2.31 30.06
CA VAL A 530 -49.06 3.60 30.30
C VAL A 530 -50.57 3.41 30.47
N ALA A 531 -51.20 2.52 29.68
CA ALA A 531 -52.59 2.16 29.81
C ALA A 531 -52.95 1.54 31.18
N GLN A 532 -51.95 0.97 31.88
CA GLN A 532 -52.06 0.45 33.23
C GLN A 532 -51.74 1.49 34.30
N GLY A 533 -51.49 2.75 33.94
CA GLY A 533 -51.14 3.84 34.82
C GLY A 533 -49.66 3.90 35.22
N LEU A 534 -48.81 3.11 34.60
CA LEU A 534 -47.35 3.14 34.80
C LEU A 534 -46.72 4.29 34.00
N LYS A 535 -45.56 4.74 34.46
CA LYS A 535 -44.70 5.73 33.78
C LYS A 535 -43.43 5.07 33.31
N ALA A 536 -42.74 5.67 32.37
CA ALA A 536 -41.43 5.20 31.92
C ALA A 536 -40.41 5.04 33.08
N SER A 537 -40.54 5.88 34.15
CA SER A 537 -39.72 5.80 35.33
C SER A 537 -39.97 4.56 36.20
N ASP A 538 -41.09 3.87 36.04
CA ASP A 538 -41.46 2.65 36.78
C ASP A 538 -40.91 1.41 36.08
N ILE A 539 -40.48 1.54 34.81
CA ILE A 539 -39.85 0.49 34.03
C ILE A 539 -38.34 0.57 34.21
N THR A 540 -37.74 -0.56 34.57
CA THR A 540 -36.27 -0.63 34.84
C THR A 540 -35.54 -1.38 33.76
N VAL A 541 -34.32 -0.92 33.43
CA VAL A 541 -33.41 -1.61 32.55
C VAL A 541 -32.25 -2.17 33.35
N GLN A 542 -31.97 -3.46 33.16
CA GLN A 542 -30.86 -4.17 33.82
C GLN A 542 -30.00 -4.86 32.75
N SER A 543 -28.69 -4.86 32.92
CA SER A 543 -27.76 -5.55 32.05
C SER A 543 -26.97 -6.62 32.80
N SER A 544 -26.78 -7.79 32.21
CA SER A 544 -26.03 -8.90 32.81
C SER A 544 -24.64 -9.07 32.18
N THR A 545 -24.49 -8.76 30.88
CA THR A 545 -23.22 -8.79 30.16
C THR A 545 -23.17 -7.55 29.30
N THR A 546 -22.10 -6.75 29.41
CA THR A 546 -22.00 -5.48 28.71
C THR A 546 -20.79 -5.39 27.78
N ASN A 547 -19.73 -6.16 28.03
CA ASN A 547 -18.47 -6.15 27.25
C ASN A 547 -17.94 -4.72 26.97
N GLY A 548 -18.01 -3.86 28.02
CA GLY A 548 -17.56 -2.47 27.97
C GLY A 548 -18.65 -1.44 27.65
N ALA A 549 -19.87 -1.85 27.35
CA ALA A 549 -20.97 -0.91 27.15
C ALA A 549 -21.55 -0.38 28.47
N LYS A 550 -22.04 0.85 28.43
CA LYS A 550 -22.97 1.40 29.43
C LYS A 550 -24.38 1.29 28.85
N VAL A 551 -25.26 0.62 29.56
CA VAL A 551 -26.67 0.46 29.18
C VAL A 551 -27.53 1.44 29.98
N SER A 552 -28.27 2.30 29.30
CA SER A 552 -29.10 3.33 29.94
C SER A 552 -30.41 2.77 30.50
N GLN A 553 -31.06 3.51 31.38
CA GLN A 553 -32.50 3.40 31.61
C GLN A 553 -33.26 3.87 30.36
N LEU A 554 -34.60 3.74 30.35
CA LEU A 554 -35.39 4.20 29.22
C LEU A 554 -35.20 5.72 29.01
N MET A 555 -34.87 6.09 27.79
CA MET A 555 -34.73 7.47 27.32
C MET A 555 -35.83 7.78 26.32
N PRO A 556 -36.44 8.99 26.40
CA PRO A 556 -37.52 9.34 25.49
C PRO A 556 -37.05 9.50 24.03
N TRP A 557 -37.76 8.88 23.11
CA TRP A 557 -37.60 9.10 21.67
C TRP A 557 -38.74 10.01 21.14
N ASP A 558 -40.00 9.58 21.33
CA ASP A 558 -41.25 10.36 21.10
C ASP A 558 -42.18 10.07 22.28
N ALA A 559 -42.00 10.81 23.38
CA ALA A 559 -42.77 10.60 24.59
C ALA A 559 -44.29 10.82 24.40
N SER A 560 -44.70 11.61 23.37
CA SER A 560 -46.11 11.83 23.04
C SER A 560 -46.78 10.57 22.46
N LYS A 561 -45.99 9.66 21.92
CA LYS A 561 -46.42 8.37 21.39
C LYS A 561 -45.97 7.17 22.24
N ASN A 562 -45.47 7.43 23.44
CA ASN A 562 -44.93 6.44 24.37
C ASN A 562 -43.71 5.63 23.80
N ILE A 563 -42.98 6.18 22.85
CA ILE A 563 -41.80 5.54 22.27
C ILE A 563 -40.56 5.99 23.01
N TYR A 564 -39.84 5.01 23.57
CA TYR A 564 -38.62 5.20 24.31
C TYR A 564 -37.52 4.30 23.70
N TYR A 565 -36.25 4.44 24.19
CA TYR A 565 -35.17 3.60 23.79
C TYR A 565 -34.19 3.31 24.93
N VAL A 566 -33.53 2.18 24.86
CA VAL A 566 -32.35 1.85 25.65
C VAL A 566 -31.12 2.20 24.82
N ASN A 567 -30.23 3.02 25.39
CA ASN A 567 -28.95 3.34 24.73
C ASN A 567 -27.88 2.36 25.23
N ILE A 568 -27.21 1.70 24.30
CA ILE A 568 -26.06 0.81 24.52
C ILE A 568 -24.84 1.59 24.06
N ASP A 569 -24.08 2.17 24.98
CA ASP A 569 -23.00 3.12 24.74
C ASP A 569 -21.62 2.49 25.01
N PHE A 570 -20.80 2.38 23.96
CA PHE A 570 -19.44 1.86 24.00
C PHE A 570 -18.37 2.96 24.06
N THR A 571 -18.71 4.19 24.39
CA THR A 571 -17.73 5.28 24.50
C THR A 571 -16.58 4.90 25.43
N GLY A 572 -15.34 4.89 24.90
CA GLY A 572 -14.11 4.46 25.55
C GLY A 572 -13.74 2.99 25.33
N THR A 573 -14.60 2.22 24.64
CA THR A 573 -14.33 0.81 24.28
C THR A 573 -14.01 0.71 22.81
N LYS A 574 -12.79 0.29 22.46
CA LYS A 574 -12.39 0.07 21.07
C LYS A 574 -13.12 -1.12 20.46
N ILE A 575 -13.73 -0.92 19.29
CA ILE A 575 -14.32 -1.96 18.45
C ILE A 575 -13.78 -1.76 17.04
N TYR A 576 -13.06 -2.77 16.51
CA TYR A 576 -12.36 -2.64 15.23
C TYR A 576 -12.13 -4.00 14.56
N PRO A 577 -11.97 -4.07 13.23
CA PRO A 577 -11.75 -5.31 12.48
C PRO A 577 -10.33 -5.87 12.68
N GLY A 578 -10.03 -6.43 13.86
CA GLY A 578 -8.69 -6.91 14.23
C GLY A 578 -8.64 -8.28 14.89
N GLY A 579 -9.80 -8.93 15.09
CA GLY A 579 -9.91 -10.24 15.72
C GLY A 579 -11.32 -10.56 16.20
N ILE A 580 -11.53 -11.82 16.61
CA ILE A 580 -12.87 -12.31 17.02
C ILE A 580 -13.45 -11.52 18.19
N ASN A 581 -12.61 -11.10 19.13
CA ASN A 581 -13.03 -10.36 20.32
C ASN A 581 -12.98 -8.85 20.14
N GLU A 582 -12.37 -8.38 19.05
CA GLU A 582 -12.15 -6.98 18.74
C GLU A 582 -13.25 -6.40 17.86
N TYR A 583 -13.75 -7.17 16.86
CA TYR A 583 -14.66 -6.64 15.86
C TYR A 583 -16.11 -6.57 16.33
N LYS A 584 -16.50 -7.31 17.41
CA LYS A 584 -17.87 -7.29 17.92
C LYS A 584 -17.95 -7.34 19.43
N ARG A 585 -19.08 -6.85 19.97
CA ARG A 585 -19.38 -6.88 21.40
C ARG A 585 -20.81 -7.36 21.62
N ASP A 586 -20.96 -8.38 22.45
CA ASP A 586 -22.25 -8.90 22.87
C ASP A 586 -22.74 -8.16 24.12
N VAL A 587 -24.00 -7.72 24.14
CA VAL A 587 -24.66 -7.09 25.27
C VAL A 587 -25.98 -7.80 25.56
N TYR A 588 -26.18 -8.16 26.83
CA TYR A 588 -27.44 -8.71 27.30
C TYR A 588 -28.08 -7.73 28.27
N PHE A 589 -29.32 -7.34 28.02
CA PHE A 589 -30.09 -6.47 28.88
C PHE A 589 -31.54 -6.89 28.94
N SER A 590 -32.23 -6.54 30.03
CA SER A 590 -33.65 -6.73 30.20
C SER A 590 -34.35 -5.42 30.46
N ILE A 591 -35.56 -5.27 29.92
CA ILE A 591 -36.49 -4.20 30.20
C ILE A 591 -37.62 -4.81 30.99
N ASN A 592 -37.86 -4.29 32.20
CA ASN A 592 -38.76 -4.91 33.17
C ASN A 592 -39.80 -3.90 33.66
N ALA A 593 -41.06 -4.16 33.45
CA ALA A 593 -42.13 -3.53 34.15
C ALA A 593 -42.25 -4.04 35.58
N PRO A 594 -42.90 -3.33 36.53
CA PRO A 594 -43.04 -3.76 37.92
C PRO A 594 -43.65 -5.17 38.06
N TYR A 595 -43.21 -5.90 39.10
CA TYR A 595 -43.75 -7.21 39.40
C TYR A 595 -45.28 -7.15 39.60
N GLY A 596 -46.01 -8.07 38.94
CA GLY A 596 -47.49 -8.09 38.95
C GLY A 596 -48.17 -7.32 37.81
N SER A 597 -47.45 -6.56 37.00
CA SER A 597 -47.97 -6.07 35.74
C SER A 597 -47.95 -7.22 34.70
N ASN A 598 -49.04 -7.43 33.96
CA ASN A 598 -49.22 -8.66 33.17
C ASN A 598 -49.53 -8.41 31.67
N ASN A 599 -49.31 -7.20 31.18
CA ASN A 599 -49.71 -6.82 29.83
C ASN A 599 -48.55 -6.23 29.00
N TRP A 600 -47.29 -6.69 29.25
CA TRP A 600 -46.18 -6.29 28.43
C TRP A 600 -46.27 -6.90 27.05
N ASP A 601 -46.29 -6.09 25.99
CA ASP A 601 -46.42 -6.49 24.60
C ASP A 601 -45.14 -6.13 23.81
N ASN A 602 -44.25 -7.07 23.57
CA ASN A 602 -43.05 -6.82 22.75
C ASN A 602 -43.36 -6.65 21.26
N THR A 603 -44.59 -7.03 20.78
CA THR A 603 -44.88 -7.06 19.36
C THR A 603 -45.12 -5.65 18.78
N ASN A 604 -45.39 -4.66 19.64
CA ASN A 604 -45.52 -3.24 19.26
C ASN A 604 -44.14 -2.51 19.25
N ASP A 605 -43.10 -3.14 19.81
CA ASP A 605 -41.74 -2.56 19.87
C ASP A 605 -41.10 -2.50 18.50
N PHE A 606 -40.60 -1.32 18.11
CA PHE A 606 -39.92 -1.14 16.82
C PHE A 606 -38.73 -2.06 16.67
N SER A 607 -37.89 -2.20 17.73
CA SER A 607 -36.66 -3.01 17.66
C SER A 607 -36.88 -4.52 17.86
N TYR A 608 -38.11 -4.94 18.22
CA TYR A 608 -38.50 -6.34 18.33
C TYR A 608 -38.75 -7.01 16.97
N GLN A 609 -38.98 -6.20 15.94
CA GLN A 609 -39.33 -6.70 14.60
C GLN A 609 -38.24 -7.64 14.06
N GLY A 610 -38.66 -8.83 13.67
CA GLY A 610 -37.79 -9.84 13.07
C GLY A 610 -36.80 -10.52 14.02
N LEU A 611 -36.89 -10.27 15.34
CA LEU A 611 -36.02 -10.95 16.29
C LEU A 611 -36.40 -12.42 16.44
N GLY A 612 -35.40 -13.29 16.29
CA GLY A 612 -35.48 -14.71 16.68
C GLY A 612 -35.14 -14.92 18.15
N SER A 613 -34.88 -16.20 18.55
CA SER A 613 -34.31 -16.48 19.87
C SER A 613 -32.83 -16.02 19.96
N ALA A 614 -32.30 -15.87 21.18
CA ALA A 614 -30.89 -15.51 21.37
C ALA A 614 -29.91 -16.58 20.83
N THR A 615 -30.34 -17.82 20.74
CA THR A 615 -29.55 -18.90 20.13
C THR A 615 -29.62 -18.92 18.59
N THR A 616 -30.64 -18.30 18.03
CA THR A 616 -30.84 -18.12 16.58
C THR A 616 -30.86 -16.63 16.22
N SER A 617 -30.07 -15.81 16.98
CA SER A 617 -29.96 -14.37 16.69
C SER A 617 -29.55 -14.14 15.25
N GLY A 618 -30.18 -13.15 14.62
CA GLY A 618 -29.96 -12.77 13.25
C GLY A 618 -29.79 -11.27 13.10
N LYS A 619 -29.46 -10.86 11.90
CA LYS A 619 -29.29 -9.46 11.54
C LYS A 619 -30.57 -8.67 11.77
N SER A 620 -30.47 -7.56 12.51
CA SER A 620 -31.56 -6.61 12.72
C SER A 620 -31.18 -5.22 12.23
N ILE A 621 -32.00 -4.68 11.34
CA ILE A 621 -31.88 -3.26 10.91
C ILE A 621 -32.63 -2.32 11.86
N TYR A 622 -33.45 -2.83 12.76
CA TYR A 622 -34.30 -2.06 13.67
C TYR A 622 -33.61 -1.70 15.00
N ILE A 623 -32.31 -1.97 15.08
CA ILE A 623 -31.41 -1.54 16.17
C ILE A 623 -30.28 -0.74 15.53
N PRO A 624 -30.47 0.58 15.31
CA PRO A 624 -29.46 1.39 14.63
C PRO A 624 -28.19 1.59 15.46
N ILE A 625 -27.05 1.67 14.74
CA ILE A 625 -25.73 2.01 15.30
C ILE A 625 -25.39 3.44 14.95
N TYR A 626 -24.75 4.11 15.90
CA TYR A 626 -24.23 5.47 15.76
C TYR A 626 -22.72 5.46 16.07
N ASP A 627 -21.95 6.14 15.25
CA ASP A 627 -20.53 6.43 15.50
C ASP A 627 -20.41 7.92 15.84
N ASN A 628 -19.98 8.24 17.05
CA ASN A 628 -19.91 9.62 17.56
C ASN A 628 -21.23 10.41 17.35
N GLY A 629 -22.37 9.74 17.55
CA GLY A 629 -23.71 10.31 17.39
C GLY A 629 -24.26 10.37 15.95
N VAL A 630 -23.45 10.03 14.95
CA VAL A 630 -23.89 9.95 13.55
C VAL A 630 -24.36 8.51 13.26
N LYS A 631 -25.59 8.38 12.72
CA LYS A 631 -26.12 7.05 12.37
C LYS A 631 -25.34 6.46 11.22
N VAL A 632 -24.78 5.26 11.43
CA VAL A 632 -23.98 4.51 10.46
C VAL A 632 -24.61 3.19 10.01
N TYR A 633 -25.68 2.74 10.71
CA TYR A 633 -26.40 1.52 10.38
C TYR A 633 -27.84 1.56 10.89
N GLY A 634 -28.74 0.86 10.21
CA GLY A 634 -30.09 0.57 10.63
C GLY A 634 -31.10 1.69 10.47
N GLU A 635 -32.31 1.44 10.95
CA GLU A 635 -33.48 2.32 10.83
C GLU A 635 -33.95 2.81 12.20
N GLU A 636 -34.65 3.94 12.22
CA GLU A 636 -35.21 4.55 13.40
C GLU A 636 -36.76 4.60 13.26
N PRO A 637 -37.52 4.53 14.37
CA PRO A 637 -38.96 4.77 14.29
C PRO A 637 -39.27 6.19 13.80
N SER A 638 -40.36 6.34 13.04
CA SER A 638 -40.80 7.66 12.53
C SER A 638 -41.19 8.60 13.66
N GLY A 639 -40.79 9.87 13.56
CA GLY A 639 -41.28 10.97 14.39
C GLY A 639 -40.47 11.37 15.61
N GLY A 640 -39.31 10.75 15.84
CA GLY A 640 -38.39 11.13 16.92
C GLY A 640 -37.61 12.41 16.61
N THR A 641 -37.42 13.24 17.62
CA THR A 641 -36.34 14.23 17.58
C THR A 641 -35.07 13.49 18.03
N ASN A 642 -34.18 13.20 17.09
CA ASN A 642 -32.85 12.81 17.47
C ASN A 642 -32.32 13.88 18.44
N PRO A 643 -31.98 13.58 19.71
CA PRO A 643 -31.36 14.58 20.55
C PRO A 643 -30.11 15.01 19.77
N THR A 644 -30.15 16.22 19.22
CA THR A 644 -28.95 16.92 18.82
C THR A 644 -28.00 16.71 19.98
N PRO A 645 -26.79 16.17 19.78
CA PRO A 645 -25.86 16.00 20.86
C PRO A 645 -25.85 17.32 21.62
N SER A 646 -26.33 17.27 22.88
CA SER A 646 -26.30 18.45 23.76
C SER A 646 -24.84 18.86 23.70
N PRO A 647 -24.52 20.10 23.38
CA PRO A 647 -23.15 20.51 23.41
C PRO A 647 -22.71 20.22 24.85
N THR A 648 -22.03 19.08 25.02
CA THR A 648 -21.15 18.91 26.15
C THR A 648 -20.33 20.18 26.09
N THR A 649 -20.37 20.96 27.15
CA THR A 649 -19.47 22.09 27.33
C THR A 649 -18.05 21.51 27.52
N THR A 650 -17.58 20.88 26.47
CA THR A 650 -16.18 20.84 26.13
C THR A 650 -15.87 22.29 25.81
N PRO A 651 -14.82 22.87 26.38
CA PRO A 651 -14.34 24.15 25.92
C PRO A 651 -14.31 24.04 24.39
N PRO A 652 -14.83 25.04 23.64
CA PRO A 652 -14.92 24.93 22.19
C PRO A 652 -13.61 24.37 21.71
N SER A 653 -13.67 23.22 21.01
CA SER A 653 -12.57 22.75 20.19
C SER A 653 -12.17 24.00 19.41
N PRO A 654 -10.95 24.49 19.52
CA PRO A 654 -10.61 25.75 18.87
C PRO A 654 -11.12 25.61 17.44
N THR A 655 -11.99 26.54 17.02
CA THR A 655 -12.28 26.77 15.61
C THR A 655 -10.95 26.58 14.92
N PRO A 656 -10.81 25.73 13.89
CA PRO A 656 -9.51 25.54 13.26
C PRO A 656 -8.95 26.93 13.05
N VAL A 657 -7.91 27.26 13.79
CA VAL A 657 -7.29 28.58 13.72
C VAL A 657 -6.69 28.59 12.34
N VAL A 658 -7.39 29.23 11.42
CA VAL A 658 -6.89 29.43 10.07
C VAL A 658 -5.58 30.17 10.25
N LYS A 659 -4.47 29.47 10.06
CA LYS A 659 -3.14 30.05 10.21
C LYS A 659 -2.88 30.94 9.00
N PRO A 660 -2.77 32.26 9.20
CA PRO A 660 -2.55 33.18 8.07
C PRO A 660 -1.32 32.75 7.27
N GLY A 661 -1.48 32.63 5.95
CA GLY A 661 -0.42 32.23 5.02
C GLY A 661 -0.24 30.73 4.81
N ASP A 662 -0.90 29.87 5.55
CA ASP A 662 -0.95 28.41 5.37
C ASP A 662 -2.23 28.03 4.60
N LEU A 663 -2.12 28.04 3.27
CA LEU A 663 -3.28 27.94 2.38
C LEU A 663 -3.72 26.52 2.07
N ASN A 664 -2.83 25.55 2.26
CA ASN A 664 -3.12 24.13 2.12
C ASN A 664 -3.38 23.45 3.48
N ASN A 665 -3.26 24.19 4.58
CA ASN A 665 -3.45 23.75 5.95
C ASN A 665 -2.52 22.55 6.34
N ASP A 666 -1.27 22.56 5.80
CA ASP A 666 -0.25 21.55 6.12
C ASP A 666 0.59 21.90 7.36
N GLY A 667 0.29 23.01 8.03
CA GLY A 667 0.99 23.51 9.20
C GLY A 667 2.21 24.37 8.88
N SER A 668 2.64 24.46 7.63
CA SER A 668 3.85 25.15 7.16
C SER A 668 3.50 26.32 6.23
N ILE A 669 4.26 27.39 6.26
CA ILE A 669 4.14 28.50 5.32
C ILE A 669 5.34 28.46 4.38
N ASN A 670 5.11 28.04 3.12
CA ASN A 670 6.17 27.72 2.18
C ASN A 670 5.83 28.08 0.72
N SER A 671 6.65 27.64 -0.24
CA SER A 671 6.44 27.90 -1.66
C SER A 671 5.19 27.31 -2.27
N THR A 672 4.59 26.29 -1.62
CA THR A 672 3.32 25.69 -2.05
C THR A 672 2.18 26.68 -1.83
N ASP A 673 2.12 27.33 -0.66
CA ASP A 673 1.13 28.37 -0.35
C ASP A 673 1.25 29.57 -1.27
N TYR A 674 2.47 30.00 -1.56
CA TYR A 674 2.72 31.06 -2.53
C TYR A 674 2.18 30.69 -3.92
N THR A 675 2.36 29.46 -4.33
CA THR A 675 1.85 28.95 -5.62
C THR A 675 0.33 28.90 -5.65
N LEU A 676 -0.30 28.44 -4.57
CA LEU A 676 -1.76 28.40 -4.42
C LEU A 676 -2.37 29.80 -4.46
N LEU A 677 -1.82 30.74 -3.69
CA LEU A 677 -2.27 32.13 -3.69
C LEU A 677 -2.13 32.78 -5.07
N LYS A 678 -1.00 32.57 -5.74
CA LYS A 678 -0.78 33.07 -7.09
C LYS A 678 -1.80 32.53 -8.09
N ARG A 679 -2.11 31.23 -8.03
CA ARG A 679 -3.11 30.59 -8.90
C ARG A 679 -4.50 31.09 -8.62
N TYR A 680 -4.86 31.35 -7.35
CA TYR A 680 -6.15 31.91 -6.96
C TYR A 680 -6.31 33.35 -7.48
N ILE A 681 -5.33 34.21 -7.28
CA ILE A 681 -5.33 35.60 -7.77
C ILE A 681 -5.44 35.66 -9.31
N LEU A 682 -4.82 34.70 -10.01
CA LEU A 682 -4.88 34.59 -11.48
C LEU A 682 -6.19 33.94 -11.99
N GLY A 683 -7.10 33.53 -11.10
CA GLY A 683 -8.36 32.85 -11.48
C GLY A 683 -8.19 31.43 -12.01
N ILE A 684 -6.99 30.84 -11.84
CA ILE A 684 -6.64 29.47 -12.25
C ILE A 684 -7.14 28.47 -11.20
N LEU A 685 -7.05 28.81 -9.91
CA LEU A 685 -7.63 28.05 -8.80
C LEU A 685 -8.99 28.65 -8.46
N LYS A 686 -10.03 27.82 -8.47
CA LYS A 686 -11.40 28.18 -8.09
C LYS A 686 -11.97 27.06 -7.22
N PHE A 687 -12.78 27.42 -6.25
CA PHE A 687 -13.48 26.47 -5.39
C PHE A 687 -14.96 26.42 -5.81
N GLU A 688 -15.52 25.23 -5.93
CA GLU A 688 -16.95 25.03 -6.20
C GLU A 688 -17.75 25.09 -4.90
N ASP A 689 -17.15 24.71 -3.76
CA ASP A 689 -17.75 24.84 -2.44
C ASP A 689 -17.49 26.24 -1.85
N PRO A 690 -18.54 27.03 -1.57
CA PRO A 690 -18.41 28.36 -0.97
C PRO A 690 -17.70 28.36 0.40
N GLU A 691 -17.80 27.26 1.17
CA GLU A 691 -17.17 27.15 2.48
C GLU A 691 -15.65 26.92 2.36
N GLU A 692 -15.22 26.16 1.35
CA GLU A 692 -13.79 26.00 1.04
C GLU A 692 -13.17 27.28 0.53
N ASP A 693 -13.88 28.01 -0.36
CA ASP A 693 -13.42 29.35 -0.81
C ASP A 693 -13.30 30.31 0.37
N ARG A 694 -14.25 30.31 1.28
CA ARG A 694 -14.23 31.14 2.48
C ARG A 694 -13.04 30.84 3.39
N LYS A 695 -12.73 29.55 3.63
CA LYS A 695 -11.57 29.13 4.43
C LYS A 695 -10.26 29.52 3.76
N PHE A 696 -10.15 29.26 2.47
CA PHE A 696 -8.97 29.66 1.70
C PHE A 696 -8.74 31.16 1.75
N ARG A 697 -9.75 31.98 1.54
CA ARG A 697 -9.64 33.45 1.60
C ARG A 697 -9.25 33.93 2.99
N ALA A 698 -9.75 33.31 4.04
CA ALA A 698 -9.37 33.65 5.41
C ALA A 698 -7.88 33.37 5.72
N ALA A 699 -7.30 32.35 5.12
CA ALA A 699 -5.87 32.07 5.21
C ALA A 699 -5.04 32.99 4.30
N ALA A 700 -5.59 33.40 3.17
CA ALA A 700 -4.91 34.13 2.10
C ALA A 700 -4.84 35.65 2.35
N ASP A 701 -5.82 36.22 3.06
CA ASP A 701 -5.84 37.63 3.46
C ASP A 701 -4.91 37.85 4.65
N VAL A 702 -3.63 37.93 4.37
CA VAL A 702 -2.59 38.06 5.40
C VAL A 702 -2.35 39.49 5.86
N ASN A 703 -2.99 40.48 5.21
CA ASN A 703 -2.94 41.87 5.63
C ASN A 703 -4.20 42.31 6.38
N GLY A 704 -5.30 41.51 6.35
CA GLY A 704 -6.56 41.76 7.04
C GLY A 704 -7.46 42.84 6.40
N ASP A 705 -7.26 43.13 5.09
CA ASP A 705 -8.04 44.16 4.39
C ASP A 705 -9.30 43.62 3.71
N THR A 706 -9.62 42.34 3.92
CA THR A 706 -10.73 41.55 3.34
C THR A 706 -10.59 41.23 1.85
N GLY A 707 -9.51 41.67 1.21
CA GLY A 707 -9.21 41.45 -0.20
C GLY A 707 -8.06 40.46 -0.38
N VAL A 708 -8.22 39.43 -1.23
CA VAL A 708 -7.10 38.54 -1.59
C VAL A 708 -6.52 38.98 -2.91
N ASN A 709 -5.31 39.58 -2.86
CA ASN A 709 -4.70 40.23 -4.02
C ASN A 709 -3.16 40.16 -4.02
N SER A 710 -2.50 40.95 -4.89
CA SER A 710 -1.04 40.94 -5.03
C SER A 710 -0.30 41.46 -3.80
N THR A 711 -0.96 42.19 -2.90
CA THR A 711 -0.37 42.66 -1.64
C THR A 711 -0.13 41.49 -0.70
N ASP A 712 -1.13 40.60 -0.57
CA ASP A 712 -1.05 39.35 0.22
C ASP A 712 0.05 38.43 -0.33
N LEU A 713 0.09 38.29 -1.66
CA LEU A 713 1.14 37.49 -2.33
C LEU A 713 2.53 38.04 -2.04
N THR A 714 2.67 39.33 -1.98
CA THR A 714 3.95 40.01 -1.65
C THR A 714 4.34 39.79 -0.19
N LEU A 715 3.38 39.86 0.74
CA LEU A 715 3.60 39.63 2.16
C LEU A 715 3.94 38.14 2.41
N LEU A 716 3.23 37.20 1.76
CA LEU A 716 3.50 35.80 1.85
C LEU A 716 4.91 35.46 1.35
N LYS A 717 5.34 36.04 0.20
CA LYS A 717 6.69 35.88 -0.29
C LYS A 717 7.73 36.41 0.71
N ARG A 718 7.48 37.58 1.32
CA ARG A 718 8.40 38.18 2.33
C ARG A 718 8.50 37.30 3.59
N ARG A 719 7.41 36.63 3.98
CA ARG A 719 7.37 35.70 5.12
C ARG A 719 8.18 34.43 4.84
N ILE A 720 8.02 33.85 3.64
CA ILE A 720 8.76 32.67 3.19
C ILE A 720 10.27 32.93 3.09
N LEU A 721 10.64 34.15 2.66
CA LEU A 721 12.05 34.60 2.58
C LEU A 721 12.62 35.09 3.92
N ASN A 722 11.89 34.94 5.03
CA ASN A 722 12.25 35.43 6.36
C ASN A 722 12.57 36.96 6.43
N ILE A 723 12.01 37.75 5.49
CA ILE A 723 12.13 39.22 5.49
C ILE A 723 11.19 39.82 6.54
N ILE A 724 10.07 39.17 6.83
CA ILE A 724 9.16 39.48 7.93
C ILE A 724 8.95 38.21 8.77
N THR A 725 8.76 38.39 10.07
CA THR A 725 8.56 37.31 11.03
C THR A 725 7.08 37.06 11.38
N LYS A 726 6.20 38.05 11.07
CA LYS A 726 4.76 38.01 11.27
C LYS A 726 4.06 38.71 10.11
N PHE A 727 2.81 38.28 9.84
CA PHE A 727 1.91 39.01 8.95
C PHE A 727 1.24 40.20 9.67
N PRO A 728 0.76 41.22 8.96
CA PRO A 728 -0.01 42.29 9.58
C PRO A 728 -1.24 41.84 10.37
N VAL A 729 -1.91 40.77 9.91
CA VAL A 729 -3.08 40.21 10.59
C VAL A 729 -2.74 39.47 11.90
N GLU A 730 -1.48 39.14 12.15
CA GLU A 730 -1.02 38.49 13.39
C GLU A 730 -0.70 39.51 14.52
N GLY A 731 -0.79 40.79 14.29
CA GLY A 731 -0.58 41.86 15.28
C GLY A 731 0.88 42.17 15.54
#